data_40a8685eb972ec21097f2a3a1b24d277
#
_entry.id   40a8685eb972ec21097f2a3a1b24d277
#
_cell.length_a   1.000
_cell.length_b   1.000
_cell.length_c   1.000
_cell.angle_alpha   90.00
_cell.angle_beta   90.00
_cell.angle_gamma   90.00
#
_symmetry.space_group_name_H-M   'P 1'
#
loop_
_entity.id
_entity.type
_entity.pdbx_description
1 polymer ?
#
loop_
_entity_poly.entity_id
_entity_poly.type
_entity_poly.pdbx_seq_one_letter_code
_entity_poly.pdbx_strand_id
1 'polypeptide(L)'
;MNSKFLCCILAAMIPTTFLSCSKQEESDRSAPVIKTVGRIVAAKPEGGLYDIGYTLTDNISGASVKPDVRLFNFSCPADWCGDFGVDDTAGKIIFSVKQNTSETSRITSVTVKYGDSEAMFSISQAGTGENPEALSNMKFDIKYDIDGPNVKMTVTPEYDDVRYYIAYSRKSEVDSYGDRIQSVIKANVEKFLTGEINVLVNYVGYTFDQALDQYVGKGVRTVSMSLNGESDFVGWCCAVNSQAKVISDVVLKEFRTGKIPPSDNILQLEMTEVNCDRVKYSVKTSNNDQWASIVVPAEEVEGKDTEQIRAMFNAYEDVTAYLHFGDWSGTAGNLEPGQDYCILTFGYSWGALTTSVIKEFITTPLIEDGESEFSLTIGKVTHCRAVCDIKPTLKTKLYYADILYPGETVESAINDIGSQIEWMSQNGYGDKVSILRRIGFRGEESFSKTGLEGGTEYRFLVLPVDETTGNFESAIFISDAFTTPYPAQSEAYISIDHPKWFSGDEYAIAFPEDGYGAEGYAMMPVTVQKHGNVADYWFCVYGADLTDTAKFTDEALIGYLTGFTYTDENGNEQTYEADGIKNEPYEVLACDYGKTLTLVSVAYDDNDNWGPVIREKLFFTHDGDSPISEFNPVSSAYRISSKPEWK
;
A
#
# COMPACT_ATOMS: atom_id res chain seq x y z
N MET A 1 -11.95 -0.49 -1.57
CA MET A 1 -10.93 -0.80 -2.60
C MET A 1 -9.80 0.18 -2.42
N ASN A 2 -8.72 -0.30 -1.87
CA ASN A 2 -7.63 0.54 -1.36
C ASN A 2 -6.78 1.14 -2.48
N SER A 3 -6.60 2.44 -2.42
CA SER A 3 -5.73 3.26 -3.27
C SER A 3 -4.23 3.08 -2.98
N LYS A 4 -3.78 1.92 -2.56
CA LYS A 4 -2.38 1.64 -2.22
C LYS A 4 -1.56 0.90 -3.29
N PHE A 5 -2.14 0.66 -4.48
CA PHE A 5 -1.45 -0.07 -5.57
C PHE A 5 -0.86 0.82 -6.67
N LEU A 6 -0.78 2.13 -6.46
CA LEU A 6 -0.38 3.06 -7.52
C LEU A 6 0.95 3.79 -7.28
N CYS A 7 1.87 3.27 -6.48
CA CYS A 7 3.12 3.99 -6.17
C CYS A 7 4.43 3.31 -6.57
N CYS A 8 4.42 2.20 -7.30
CA CYS A 8 5.66 1.48 -7.61
C CYS A 8 6.03 1.32 -9.08
N ILE A 9 5.52 2.15 -10.00
CA ILE A 9 6.05 2.14 -11.37
C ILE A 9 6.28 3.58 -11.84
N LEU A 10 7.35 4.19 -11.38
CA LEU A 10 7.94 5.37 -12.04
C LEU A 10 9.34 5.61 -11.48
N ALA A 11 10.34 4.98 -12.03
CA ALA A 11 11.68 5.55 -12.22
C ALA A 11 12.63 4.51 -12.84
N ALA A 12 12.66 4.43 -14.13
CA ALA A 12 13.82 3.88 -14.84
C ALA A 12 14.30 4.94 -15.81
N MET A 13 15.24 5.78 -15.38
CA MET A 13 16.15 6.48 -16.30
C MET A 13 17.53 6.59 -15.63
N ILE A 14 18.45 5.91 -16.22
CA ILE A 14 19.89 5.84 -15.91
C ILE A 14 20.53 7.21 -16.18
N PRO A 15 21.35 7.76 -15.28
CA PRO A 15 22.33 8.75 -15.65
C PRO A 15 23.71 8.09 -15.81
N THR A 16 24.15 7.91 -17.02
CA THR A 16 25.59 7.76 -17.31
C THR A 16 26.29 9.08 -17.04
N THR A 17 27.08 9.11 -15.98
CA THR A 17 28.02 10.19 -15.71
C THR A 17 29.18 10.13 -16.67
N PHE A 18 29.30 11.09 -17.54
CA PHE A 18 30.59 11.51 -18.10
C PHE A 18 30.83 12.97 -17.74
N LEU A 19 31.93 13.18 -17.02
CA LEU A 19 32.53 14.49 -16.85
C LEU A 19 32.85 15.07 -18.23
N SER A 20 32.32 16.23 -18.52
CA SER A 20 33.00 17.24 -19.30
C SER A 20 32.44 18.60 -18.99
N CYS A 21 33.38 19.48 -18.72
CA CYS A 21 33.26 20.88 -18.44
C CYS A 21 32.49 21.62 -19.53
N SER A 22 31.79 22.71 -19.11
CA SER A 22 31.23 23.80 -19.93
C SER A 22 30.00 23.45 -20.78
N LYS A 23 28.82 23.82 -20.22
CA LYS A 23 27.80 24.65 -20.87
C LYS A 23 26.63 24.85 -19.91
N GLN A 24 26.84 25.79 -19.04
CA GLN A 24 25.79 26.43 -18.27
C GLN A 24 25.32 27.65 -19.10
N GLU A 25 24.44 27.41 -20.09
CA GLU A 25 23.76 28.47 -20.87
C GLU A 25 22.65 27.97 -21.81
N GLU A 26 21.91 26.88 -21.46
CA GLU A 26 20.77 26.49 -22.28
C GLU A 26 19.44 26.30 -21.50
N SER A 27 19.40 26.50 -20.18
CA SER A 27 18.17 26.28 -19.38
C SER A 27 17.24 27.48 -19.26
N ASP A 28 17.62 28.66 -19.79
CA ASP A 28 16.84 29.91 -19.71
C ASP A 28 16.19 30.34 -21.04
N ARG A 29 16.06 29.47 -22.02
CA ARG A 29 15.34 29.84 -23.24
C ARG A 29 13.88 29.40 -23.13
N SER A 30 12.98 30.39 -23.18
CA SER A 30 11.54 30.19 -23.40
C SER A 30 11.31 29.33 -24.65
N ALA A 31 10.66 28.21 -24.49
CA ALA A 31 10.34 27.29 -25.58
C ALA A 31 8.86 26.85 -25.51
N PRO A 32 8.18 26.76 -26.65
CA PRO A 32 6.79 26.30 -26.66
C PRO A 32 6.68 24.82 -26.32
N VAL A 33 5.69 24.47 -25.46
CA VAL A 33 5.30 23.10 -25.14
C VAL A 33 3.91 22.83 -25.64
N ILE A 34 3.77 21.78 -26.46
CA ILE A 34 2.47 21.32 -26.98
C ILE A 34 1.88 20.27 -26.06
N LYS A 35 0.54 20.38 -25.84
CA LYS A 35 -0.27 19.33 -25.18
C LYS A 35 -1.59 19.17 -25.93
N THR A 36 -2.09 17.95 -26.07
CA THR A 36 -3.42 17.69 -26.62
C THR A 36 -4.50 17.80 -25.54
N VAL A 37 -5.66 18.33 -25.90
CA VAL A 37 -6.84 18.40 -25.03
C VAL A 37 -7.62 17.09 -25.20
N GLY A 38 -7.35 16.14 -24.35
CA GLY A 38 -7.77 14.75 -24.54
C GLY A 38 -6.70 13.93 -25.24
N ARG A 39 -6.80 12.63 -25.11
CA ARG A 39 -5.78 11.69 -25.62
C ARG A 39 -6.36 10.61 -26.54
N ILE A 40 -7.69 10.54 -26.67
CA ILE A 40 -8.36 9.55 -27.50
C ILE A 40 -9.47 10.22 -28.29
N VAL A 41 -9.48 9.99 -29.62
CA VAL A 41 -10.57 10.36 -30.51
C VAL A 41 -11.31 9.10 -30.92
N ALA A 42 -12.61 9.04 -30.62
CA ALA A 42 -13.49 7.95 -31.03
C ALA A 42 -14.03 8.21 -32.41
N ALA A 43 -13.71 7.34 -33.37
CA ALA A 43 -14.17 7.44 -34.75
C ALA A 43 -15.23 6.38 -35.06
N LYS A 44 -16.24 6.78 -35.90
CA LYS A 44 -17.30 5.87 -36.36
C LYS A 44 -16.79 4.93 -37.45
N PRO A 45 -17.47 3.78 -37.70
CA PRO A 45 -17.09 2.86 -38.77
C PRO A 45 -17.03 3.50 -40.14
N GLU A 46 -17.93 4.43 -40.42
CA GLU A 46 -18.02 5.12 -41.71
C GLU A 46 -16.80 6.01 -42.00
N GLY A 47 -16.01 6.31 -40.99
CA GLY A 47 -14.92 7.28 -41.10
C GLY A 47 -15.42 8.72 -41.13
N GLY A 48 -14.60 9.62 -41.65
CA GLY A 48 -14.95 11.04 -41.78
C GLY A 48 -13.82 11.96 -41.31
N LEU A 49 -14.18 13.22 -41.10
CA LEU A 49 -13.28 14.22 -40.53
C LEU A 49 -13.47 14.30 -39.01
N TYR A 50 -12.35 14.35 -38.31
CA TYR A 50 -12.29 14.42 -36.85
C TYR A 50 -11.33 15.51 -36.39
N ASP A 51 -11.45 15.92 -35.16
CA ASP A 51 -10.53 16.89 -34.53
C ASP A 51 -10.20 16.54 -33.09
N ILE A 52 -9.09 17.08 -32.60
CA ILE A 52 -8.70 17.09 -31.20
C ILE A 52 -8.14 18.46 -30.85
N GLY A 53 -8.53 19.01 -29.71
CA GLY A 53 -7.98 20.26 -29.21
C GLY A 53 -6.50 20.14 -28.84
N TYR A 54 -5.76 21.26 -28.91
CA TYR A 54 -4.41 21.36 -28.36
C TYR A 54 -4.21 22.66 -27.61
N THR A 55 -3.22 22.69 -26.75
CA THR A 55 -2.70 23.89 -26.08
C THR A 55 -1.23 24.04 -26.39
N LEU A 56 -0.78 25.28 -26.55
CA LEU A 56 0.61 25.62 -26.71
C LEU A 56 0.98 26.66 -25.66
N THR A 57 1.90 26.32 -24.77
CA THR A 57 2.31 27.17 -23.68
C THR A 57 3.82 27.32 -23.65
N ASP A 58 4.29 28.44 -23.17
CA ASP A 58 5.71 28.65 -22.89
C ASP A 58 6.14 27.80 -21.68
N ASN A 59 7.28 27.12 -21.77
CA ASN A 59 7.78 26.20 -20.74
C ASN A 59 8.19 26.88 -19.42
N ILE A 60 8.47 28.16 -19.43
CA ILE A 60 8.93 28.93 -18.26
C ILE A 60 7.75 29.70 -17.65
N SER A 61 7.07 30.49 -18.47
CA SER A 61 6.01 31.39 -18.01
C SER A 61 4.62 30.73 -17.93
N GLY A 62 4.42 29.58 -18.59
CA GLY A 62 3.11 28.95 -18.75
C GLY A 62 2.13 29.76 -19.61
N ALA A 63 2.55 30.89 -20.17
CA ALA A 63 1.70 31.74 -20.98
C ALA A 63 1.35 31.06 -22.31
N SER A 64 0.15 31.33 -22.83
CA SER A 64 -0.31 30.82 -24.14
C SER A 64 0.55 31.38 -25.26
N VAL A 65 1.01 30.51 -26.15
CA VAL A 65 1.85 30.87 -27.30
C VAL A 65 0.97 30.84 -28.56
N LYS A 66 1.10 31.86 -29.42
CA LYS A 66 0.42 31.85 -30.72
C LYS A 66 1.07 30.82 -31.64
N PRO A 67 0.29 29.84 -32.17
CA PRO A 67 0.82 28.79 -33.03
C PRO A 67 1.37 29.31 -34.36
N ASP A 68 2.49 28.74 -34.81
CA ASP A 68 2.96 28.78 -36.17
C ASP A 68 2.69 27.43 -36.83
N VAL A 69 1.71 27.36 -37.71
CA VAL A 69 1.24 26.11 -38.35
C VAL A 69 2.35 25.34 -39.07
N ARG A 70 3.44 26.03 -39.47
CA ARG A 70 4.58 25.43 -40.21
C ARG A 70 5.47 24.58 -39.27
N LEU A 71 5.36 24.77 -37.99
CA LEU A 71 6.15 24.01 -36.98
C LEU A 71 5.49 22.71 -36.55
N PHE A 72 4.24 22.48 -36.96
CA PHE A 72 3.58 21.20 -36.68
C PHE A 72 4.06 20.12 -37.63
N ASN A 73 4.37 18.96 -37.05
CA ASN A 73 4.70 17.75 -37.79
C ASN A 73 3.90 16.57 -37.19
N PHE A 74 3.31 15.76 -38.04
CA PHE A 74 2.46 14.63 -37.62
C PHE A 74 3.05 13.32 -38.11
N SER A 75 3.05 12.31 -37.23
CA SER A 75 3.41 10.93 -37.54
C SER A 75 2.33 9.99 -37.07
N CYS A 76 1.79 9.20 -38.00
CA CYS A 76 0.80 8.18 -37.77
C CYS A 76 1.20 6.90 -38.52
N PRO A 77 1.38 5.75 -37.83
CA PRO A 77 1.77 4.49 -38.49
C PRO A 77 0.64 3.84 -39.28
N ALA A 78 -0.62 4.27 -39.07
CA ALA A 78 -1.78 3.68 -39.73
C ALA A 78 -2.09 4.38 -41.08
N ASP A 79 -2.31 3.59 -42.11
CA ASP A 79 -2.68 4.05 -43.47
C ASP A 79 -4.15 4.46 -43.59
N TRP A 80 -4.96 4.21 -42.60
CA TRP A 80 -6.37 4.55 -42.52
C TRP A 80 -6.64 5.90 -41.84
N CYS A 81 -5.63 6.57 -41.31
CA CYS A 81 -5.67 7.93 -40.78
C CYS A 81 -4.71 8.82 -41.57
N GLY A 82 -5.13 10.04 -41.90
CA GLY A 82 -4.29 10.95 -42.65
C GLY A 82 -4.86 12.37 -42.74
N ASP A 83 -4.31 13.13 -43.66
CA ASP A 83 -4.73 14.52 -43.95
C ASP A 83 -4.68 15.41 -42.70
N PHE A 84 -3.62 15.21 -41.86
CA PHE A 84 -3.45 15.97 -40.65
C PHE A 84 -3.19 17.45 -40.98
N GLY A 85 -3.91 18.30 -40.24
CA GLY A 85 -3.82 19.76 -40.38
C GLY A 85 -4.08 20.43 -39.01
N VAL A 86 -3.93 21.74 -39.00
CA VAL A 86 -4.15 22.57 -37.81
C VAL A 86 -5.13 23.69 -38.16
N ASP A 87 -6.20 23.78 -37.38
CA ASP A 87 -7.02 24.97 -37.28
C ASP A 87 -6.51 25.80 -36.08
N ASP A 88 -5.65 26.78 -36.38
CA ASP A 88 -5.03 27.65 -35.39
C ASP A 88 -6.02 28.64 -34.76
N THR A 89 -7.15 28.89 -35.41
CA THR A 89 -8.21 29.77 -34.91
C THR A 89 -9.05 29.05 -33.85
N ALA A 90 -9.36 27.78 -34.11
CA ALA A 90 -10.13 26.94 -33.18
C ALA A 90 -9.25 26.21 -32.14
N GLY A 91 -7.90 26.24 -32.26
CA GLY A 91 -7.00 25.50 -31.44
C GLY A 91 -7.15 23.98 -31.58
N LYS A 92 -7.34 23.50 -32.81
CA LYS A 92 -7.62 22.10 -33.08
C LYS A 92 -6.66 21.50 -34.12
N ILE A 93 -6.33 20.25 -33.89
CA ILE A 93 -5.72 19.37 -34.90
C ILE A 93 -6.86 18.66 -35.59
N ILE A 94 -6.93 18.74 -36.94
CA ILE A 94 -7.93 18.11 -37.78
C ILE A 94 -7.31 16.99 -38.61
N PHE A 95 -8.03 15.92 -38.85
CA PHE A 95 -7.55 14.76 -39.60
C PHE A 95 -8.70 13.96 -40.22
N SER A 96 -8.40 13.16 -41.26
CA SER A 96 -9.33 12.23 -41.88
C SER A 96 -9.13 10.81 -41.38
N VAL A 97 -10.23 10.07 -41.23
CA VAL A 97 -10.26 8.64 -40.91
C VAL A 97 -11.03 7.92 -42.03
N LYS A 98 -10.39 6.90 -42.65
CA LYS A 98 -11.03 6.09 -43.68
C LYS A 98 -12.06 5.14 -43.06
N GLN A 99 -13.06 4.73 -43.87
CA GLN A 99 -14.04 3.74 -43.43
C GLN A 99 -13.36 2.45 -42.94
N ASN A 100 -13.84 1.93 -41.80
CA ASN A 100 -13.50 0.60 -41.32
C ASN A 100 -14.55 -0.39 -41.83
N THR A 101 -14.17 -1.24 -42.77
CA THR A 101 -15.03 -2.31 -43.29
C THR A 101 -14.90 -3.62 -42.55
N SER A 102 -14.03 -3.69 -41.57
CA SER A 102 -13.86 -4.85 -40.66
C SER A 102 -14.98 -4.87 -39.61
N GLU A 103 -15.37 -6.05 -39.19
CA GLU A 103 -16.27 -6.24 -38.03
C GLU A 103 -15.60 -5.88 -36.71
N THR A 104 -14.26 -5.79 -36.68
CA THR A 104 -13.47 -5.46 -35.48
C THR A 104 -13.04 -4.00 -35.51
N SER A 105 -12.99 -3.40 -34.33
CA SER A 105 -12.40 -2.07 -34.11
C SER A 105 -10.92 -2.04 -34.43
N ARG A 106 -10.39 -0.86 -34.71
CA ARG A 106 -8.95 -0.62 -34.88
C ARG A 106 -8.50 0.65 -34.20
N ILE A 107 -7.23 0.67 -33.78
CA ILE A 107 -6.65 1.79 -33.06
C ILE A 107 -5.27 2.14 -33.60
N THR A 108 -4.90 3.40 -33.51
CA THR A 108 -3.54 3.89 -33.81
C THR A 108 -3.18 5.06 -32.93
N SER A 109 -1.89 5.29 -32.75
CA SER A 109 -1.37 6.45 -32.06
C SER A 109 -0.83 7.47 -33.05
N VAL A 110 -1.08 8.74 -32.77
CA VAL A 110 -0.58 9.87 -33.54
C VAL A 110 0.38 10.68 -32.68
N THR A 111 1.58 10.87 -33.19
CA THR A 111 2.55 11.79 -32.59
C THR A 111 2.43 13.14 -33.27
N VAL A 112 2.30 14.22 -32.51
CA VAL A 112 2.35 15.59 -32.99
C VAL A 112 3.56 16.29 -32.40
N LYS A 113 4.40 16.87 -33.25
CA LYS A 113 5.55 17.67 -32.84
C LYS A 113 5.30 19.15 -33.14
N TYR A 114 5.77 20.00 -32.27
CA TYR A 114 5.84 21.45 -32.46
C TYR A 114 7.25 21.93 -32.11
N GLY A 115 8.10 22.11 -33.11
CA GLY A 115 9.53 22.29 -32.88
C GLY A 115 10.12 21.05 -32.21
N ASP A 116 10.73 21.25 -31.04
CA ASP A 116 11.32 20.18 -30.23
C ASP A 116 10.33 19.53 -29.24
N SER A 117 9.15 20.13 -29.06
CA SER A 117 8.12 19.60 -28.17
C SER A 117 7.24 18.58 -28.86
N GLU A 118 6.84 17.54 -28.13
CA GLU A 118 6.06 16.42 -28.64
C GLU A 118 4.86 16.14 -27.74
N ALA A 119 3.72 15.77 -28.36
CA ALA A 119 2.54 15.23 -27.68
C ALA A 119 1.98 14.06 -28.48
N MET A 120 1.22 13.18 -27.82
CA MET A 120 0.61 12.02 -28.44
C MET A 120 -0.88 11.95 -28.15
N PHE A 121 -1.66 11.40 -29.09
CA PHE A 121 -3.04 11.00 -28.91
C PHE A 121 -3.36 9.74 -29.73
N SER A 122 -4.41 9.02 -29.37
CA SER A 122 -4.85 7.82 -30.05
C SER A 122 -6.15 8.06 -30.81
N ILE A 123 -6.34 7.34 -31.90
CA ILE A 123 -7.59 7.30 -32.65
C ILE A 123 -8.12 5.87 -32.61
N SER A 124 -9.31 5.68 -31.99
CA SER A 124 -10.00 4.40 -31.92
C SER A 124 -11.22 4.44 -32.87
N GLN A 125 -11.24 3.56 -33.83
CA GLN A 125 -12.36 3.46 -34.79
C GLN A 125 -13.13 2.16 -34.61
N ALA A 126 -14.45 2.26 -34.44
CA ALA A 126 -15.36 1.12 -34.33
C ALA A 126 -15.37 0.24 -35.61
N GLY A 127 -15.65 -1.06 -35.43
CA GLY A 127 -15.91 -1.99 -36.54
C GLY A 127 -17.38 -1.99 -36.99
N THR A 128 -17.63 -2.49 -38.20
CA THR A 128 -19.00 -2.58 -38.74
C THR A 128 -19.87 -3.64 -38.09
N GLY A 129 -19.25 -4.63 -37.38
CA GLY A 129 -19.94 -5.66 -36.62
C GLY A 129 -20.44 -5.19 -35.24
N GLU A 130 -20.06 -4.00 -34.83
CA GLU A 130 -20.51 -3.41 -33.55
C GLU A 130 -21.85 -2.68 -33.77
N ASN A 131 -22.92 -3.45 -33.93
CA ASN A 131 -24.28 -2.91 -33.99
C ASN A 131 -24.87 -2.85 -32.58
N PRO A 132 -24.97 -1.67 -31.95
CA PRO A 132 -25.49 -1.54 -30.58
C PRO A 132 -26.90 -2.08 -30.43
N GLU A 133 -27.75 -2.01 -31.45
CA GLU A 133 -29.14 -2.50 -31.41
C GLU A 133 -29.21 -4.04 -31.37
N ALA A 134 -28.30 -4.73 -32.07
CA ALA A 134 -28.26 -6.20 -32.09
C ALA A 134 -27.81 -6.80 -30.77
N LEU A 135 -27.04 -6.08 -29.96
CA LEU A 135 -26.48 -6.54 -28.67
C LEU A 135 -27.29 -6.08 -27.45
N SER A 136 -28.26 -5.15 -27.64
CA SER A 136 -29.03 -4.61 -26.52
C SER A 136 -29.71 -5.69 -25.66
N ASN A 137 -30.15 -6.78 -26.25
CA ASN A 137 -30.83 -7.92 -25.59
C ASN A 137 -29.92 -9.14 -25.46
N MET A 138 -28.59 -8.98 -25.52
CA MET A 138 -27.63 -10.07 -25.37
C MET A 138 -27.81 -10.78 -24.03
N LYS A 139 -27.82 -12.11 -24.08
CA LYS A 139 -27.96 -12.94 -22.89
C LYS A 139 -26.61 -13.36 -22.35
N PHE A 140 -26.58 -13.45 -21.03
CA PHE A 140 -25.46 -14.01 -20.28
C PHE A 140 -26.00 -15.05 -19.29
N ASP A 141 -25.40 -16.24 -19.25
CA ASP A 141 -25.68 -17.24 -18.21
C ASP A 141 -24.65 -17.05 -17.10
N ILE A 142 -25.11 -16.63 -15.92
CA ILE A 142 -24.30 -16.43 -14.72
C ILE A 142 -24.50 -17.63 -13.79
N LYS A 143 -23.42 -18.30 -13.39
CA LYS A 143 -23.43 -19.40 -12.42
C LYS A 143 -22.52 -19.09 -11.26
N TYR A 144 -22.90 -19.55 -10.09
CA TYR A 144 -22.12 -19.43 -8.87
C TYR A 144 -21.75 -20.80 -8.33
N ASP A 145 -20.51 -20.93 -7.90
CA ASP A 145 -20.02 -21.97 -7.01
C ASP A 145 -19.64 -21.28 -5.70
N ILE A 146 -20.31 -21.64 -4.58
CA ILE A 146 -20.24 -20.90 -3.32
C ILE A 146 -19.78 -21.84 -2.22
N ASP A 147 -18.63 -21.53 -1.64
CA ASP A 147 -18.07 -22.24 -0.48
C ASP A 147 -17.74 -21.20 0.63
N GLY A 148 -18.65 -21.09 1.59
CA GLY A 148 -18.54 -20.07 2.64
C GLY A 148 -18.45 -18.64 2.08
N PRO A 149 -17.36 -17.90 2.36
CA PRO A 149 -17.12 -16.56 1.81
C PRO A 149 -16.63 -16.60 0.36
N ASN A 150 -16.09 -17.74 -0.09
CA ASN A 150 -15.48 -17.90 -1.40
C ASN A 150 -16.55 -18.17 -2.46
N VAL A 151 -16.55 -17.36 -3.49
CA VAL A 151 -17.54 -17.44 -4.57
C VAL A 151 -16.81 -17.44 -5.90
N LYS A 152 -17.09 -18.44 -6.74
CA LYS A 152 -16.69 -18.45 -8.15
C LYS A 152 -17.90 -18.09 -8.99
N MET A 153 -17.83 -16.95 -9.66
CA MET A 153 -18.84 -16.48 -10.59
C MET A 153 -18.40 -16.80 -12.02
N THR A 154 -19.08 -17.74 -12.67
CA THR A 154 -18.82 -18.08 -14.07
C THR A 154 -19.88 -17.44 -14.94
N VAL A 155 -19.44 -16.67 -15.93
CA VAL A 155 -20.28 -16.00 -16.93
C VAL A 155 -20.04 -16.61 -18.30
N THR A 156 -21.13 -17.06 -18.94
CA THR A 156 -21.12 -17.58 -20.30
C THR A 156 -21.93 -16.62 -21.18
N PRO A 157 -21.30 -15.89 -22.12
CA PRO A 157 -21.98 -15.01 -23.03
C PRO A 157 -22.71 -15.79 -24.14
N GLU A 158 -23.75 -15.19 -24.75
CA GLU A 158 -24.45 -15.74 -25.91
C GLU A 158 -23.54 -15.77 -27.16
N TYR A 159 -22.60 -14.82 -27.26
CA TYR A 159 -21.63 -14.70 -28.35
C TYR A 159 -20.21 -14.62 -27.78
N ASP A 160 -19.36 -15.59 -28.12
CA ASP A 160 -18.02 -15.76 -27.54
C ASP A 160 -17.02 -14.67 -27.93
N ASP A 161 -17.24 -13.93 -29.01
CA ASP A 161 -16.35 -12.90 -29.54
C ASP A 161 -16.65 -11.48 -29.00
N VAL A 162 -17.76 -11.32 -28.27
CA VAL A 162 -18.17 -10.06 -27.68
C VAL A 162 -17.40 -9.81 -26.38
N ARG A 163 -16.83 -8.60 -26.27
CA ARG A 163 -16.24 -8.12 -25.01
C ARG A 163 -17.32 -7.81 -23.99
N TYR A 164 -17.11 -8.16 -22.75
CA TYR A 164 -18.04 -7.83 -21.67
C TYR A 164 -17.32 -7.59 -20.33
N TYR A 165 -17.95 -6.78 -19.51
CA TYR A 165 -17.51 -6.46 -18.16
C TYR A 165 -18.27 -7.30 -17.15
N ILE A 166 -17.57 -7.78 -16.11
CA ILE A 166 -18.13 -8.56 -15.00
C ILE A 166 -17.86 -7.83 -13.71
N ALA A 167 -18.85 -7.72 -12.85
CA ALA A 167 -18.67 -7.25 -11.48
C ALA A 167 -19.73 -7.81 -10.54
N TYR A 168 -19.62 -7.43 -9.28
CA TYR A 168 -20.59 -7.73 -8.24
C TYR A 168 -20.72 -6.50 -7.32
N SER A 169 -21.85 -6.45 -6.62
CA SER A 169 -22.15 -5.40 -5.64
C SER A 169 -22.99 -5.99 -4.51
N ARG A 170 -23.01 -5.33 -3.35
CA ARG A 170 -23.95 -5.68 -2.29
C ARG A 170 -25.38 -5.48 -2.80
N LYS A 171 -26.27 -6.42 -2.47
CA LYS A 171 -27.68 -6.33 -2.90
C LYS A 171 -28.35 -5.02 -2.42
N SER A 172 -28.06 -4.58 -1.21
CA SER A 172 -28.60 -3.34 -0.66
C SER A 172 -28.20 -2.08 -1.46
N GLU A 173 -27.00 -2.08 -2.02
CA GLU A 173 -26.53 -1.01 -2.91
C GLU A 173 -27.32 -1.02 -4.22
N VAL A 174 -27.41 -2.18 -4.85
CA VAL A 174 -28.13 -2.34 -6.13
C VAL A 174 -29.63 -2.01 -5.96
N ASP A 175 -30.26 -2.45 -4.87
CA ASP A 175 -31.65 -2.17 -4.55
C ASP A 175 -31.91 -0.65 -4.36
N SER A 176 -30.92 0.10 -3.89
CA SER A 176 -31.02 1.56 -3.72
C SER A 176 -31.17 2.32 -5.03
N TYR A 177 -30.79 1.72 -6.15
CA TYR A 177 -30.91 2.32 -7.49
C TYR A 177 -32.36 2.32 -8.01
N GLY A 178 -33.23 1.43 -7.51
CA GLY A 178 -34.62 1.29 -7.92
C GLY A 178 -34.77 1.14 -9.42
N ASP A 179 -35.73 1.86 -10.03
CA ASP A 179 -35.99 1.80 -11.46
C ASP A 179 -34.79 2.28 -12.35
N ARG A 180 -33.80 2.92 -11.75
CA ARG A 180 -32.61 3.44 -12.46
C ARG A 180 -31.45 2.45 -12.52
N ILE A 181 -31.62 1.22 -12.05
CA ILE A 181 -30.53 0.23 -11.95
C ILE A 181 -29.73 0.09 -13.24
N GLN A 182 -30.39 -0.04 -14.38
CA GLN A 182 -29.74 -0.16 -15.69
C GLN A 182 -28.88 1.06 -16.02
N SER A 183 -29.44 2.25 -15.88
CA SER A 183 -28.73 3.49 -16.23
C SER A 183 -27.59 3.80 -15.28
N VAL A 184 -27.75 3.52 -13.97
CA VAL A 184 -26.70 3.76 -12.97
C VAL A 184 -25.51 2.83 -13.18
N ILE A 185 -25.77 1.54 -13.36
CA ILE A 185 -24.68 0.55 -13.56
C ILE A 185 -23.95 0.85 -14.88
N LYS A 186 -24.68 1.10 -15.99
CA LYS A 186 -24.06 1.44 -17.28
C LYS A 186 -23.15 2.67 -17.17
N ALA A 187 -23.62 3.74 -16.53
CA ALA A 187 -22.84 4.96 -16.33
C ALA A 187 -21.59 4.72 -15.46
N ASN A 188 -21.73 3.93 -14.40
CA ASN A 188 -20.61 3.60 -13.50
C ASN A 188 -19.54 2.76 -14.22
N VAL A 189 -19.93 1.77 -15.02
CA VAL A 189 -19.00 0.97 -15.85
C VAL A 189 -18.24 1.86 -16.82
N GLU A 190 -18.94 2.69 -17.58
CA GLU A 190 -18.31 3.58 -18.56
C GLU A 190 -17.36 4.58 -17.90
N LYS A 191 -17.74 5.14 -16.76
CA LYS A 191 -16.88 6.03 -15.96
C LYS A 191 -15.64 5.31 -15.45
N PHE A 192 -15.81 4.12 -14.88
CA PHE A 192 -14.72 3.28 -14.37
C PHE A 192 -13.75 2.92 -15.50
N LEU A 193 -14.23 2.30 -16.58
CA LEU A 193 -13.40 1.88 -17.69
C LEU A 193 -12.66 3.08 -18.31
N THR A 194 -13.34 4.23 -18.51
CA THR A 194 -12.68 5.43 -19.04
C THR A 194 -11.56 5.92 -18.12
N GLY A 195 -11.77 5.90 -16.80
CA GLY A 195 -10.77 6.29 -15.82
C GLY A 195 -9.54 5.39 -15.85
N GLU A 196 -9.75 4.09 -15.72
CA GLU A 196 -8.69 3.09 -15.65
C GLU A 196 -7.90 2.96 -16.97
N ILE A 197 -8.59 2.95 -18.10
CA ILE A 197 -7.96 2.94 -19.42
C ILE A 197 -7.06 4.17 -19.60
N ASN A 198 -7.54 5.35 -19.21
CA ASN A 198 -6.73 6.57 -19.28
C ASN A 198 -5.44 6.46 -18.42
N VAL A 199 -5.50 5.84 -17.26
CA VAL A 199 -4.32 5.58 -16.42
C VAL A 199 -3.33 4.67 -17.16
N LEU A 200 -3.79 3.53 -17.66
CA LEU A 200 -2.91 2.57 -18.36
C LEU A 200 -2.31 3.13 -19.64
N VAL A 201 -3.10 3.87 -20.44
CA VAL A 201 -2.61 4.49 -21.66
C VAL A 201 -1.61 5.60 -21.37
N ASN A 202 -1.87 6.42 -20.35
CA ASN A 202 -1.13 7.63 -20.09
C ASN A 202 0.15 7.44 -19.29
N TYR A 203 0.15 6.45 -18.39
CA TYR A 203 1.25 6.23 -17.42
C TYR A 203 1.97 4.89 -17.64
N VAL A 204 1.31 3.88 -18.20
CA VAL A 204 1.90 2.55 -18.43
C VAL A 204 2.29 2.35 -19.90
N GLY A 205 1.75 3.18 -20.81
CA GLY A 205 2.08 3.12 -22.25
C GLY A 205 1.31 2.04 -23.02
N TYR A 206 0.22 1.51 -22.47
CA TYR A 206 -0.66 0.58 -23.19
C TYR A 206 -1.39 1.28 -24.34
N THR A 207 -1.70 0.53 -25.38
CA THR A 207 -2.72 0.94 -26.35
C THR A 207 -4.10 0.91 -25.69
N PHE A 208 -5.07 1.62 -26.25
CA PHE A 208 -6.44 1.60 -25.71
C PHE A 208 -7.01 0.18 -25.62
N ASP A 209 -6.82 -0.64 -26.66
CA ASP A 209 -7.30 -2.03 -26.68
C ASP A 209 -6.62 -2.90 -25.63
N GLN A 210 -5.29 -2.78 -25.46
CA GLN A 210 -4.57 -3.49 -24.40
C GLN A 210 -5.05 -3.07 -23.00
N ALA A 211 -5.29 -1.78 -22.81
CA ALA A 211 -5.82 -1.27 -21.54
C ALA A 211 -7.26 -1.73 -21.30
N LEU A 212 -8.10 -1.74 -22.32
CA LEU A 212 -9.48 -2.23 -22.20
C LEU A 212 -9.50 -3.73 -21.89
N ASP A 213 -8.66 -4.54 -22.54
CA ASP A 213 -8.59 -5.99 -22.35
C ASP A 213 -8.10 -6.41 -20.94
N GLN A 214 -7.54 -5.47 -20.12
CA GLN A 214 -7.26 -5.73 -18.72
C GLN A 214 -8.54 -5.84 -17.86
N TYR A 215 -9.61 -5.14 -18.26
CA TYR A 215 -10.84 -5.03 -17.47
C TYR A 215 -12.02 -5.82 -18.05
N VAL A 216 -11.99 -6.12 -19.34
CA VAL A 216 -13.05 -6.85 -20.03
C VAL A 216 -12.53 -8.18 -20.57
N GLY A 217 -13.43 -9.07 -20.91
CA GLY A 217 -13.04 -10.36 -21.48
C GLY A 217 -14.01 -10.84 -22.55
N LYS A 218 -13.69 -12.01 -23.13
CA LYS A 218 -14.46 -12.68 -24.17
C LYS A 218 -14.66 -14.15 -23.78
N GLY A 219 -15.64 -14.81 -24.38
CA GLY A 219 -15.92 -16.21 -24.12
C GLY A 219 -16.32 -16.48 -22.67
N VAL A 220 -16.20 -17.72 -22.20
CA VAL A 220 -16.51 -18.10 -20.81
C VAL A 220 -15.44 -17.57 -19.88
N ARG A 221 -15.85 -16.86 -18.82
CA ARG A 221 -14.94 -16.35 -17.79
C ARG A 221 -15.41 -16.73 -16.39
N THR A 222 -14.46 -17.04 -15.53
CA THR A 222 -14.71 -17.25 -14.11
C THR A 222 -13.95 -16.19 -13.32
N VAL A 223 -14.64 -15.56 -12.38
CA VAL A 223 -14.06 -14.60 -11.41
C VAL A 223 -14.21 -15.20 -10.04
N SER A 224 -13.10 -15.34 -9.32
CA SER A 224 -13.06 -15.76 -7.92
C SER A 224 -13.09 -14.52 -7.02
N MET A 225 -13.82 -14.60 -5.91
CA MET A 225 -13.95 -13.51 -4.95
C MET A 225 -14.19 -14.09 -3.55
N SER A 226 -13.70 -13.41 -2.54
CA SER A 226 -13.99 -13.70 -1.14
C SER A 226 -14.80 -12.54 -0.55
N LEU A 227 -15.97 -12.85 -0.02
CA LEU A 227 -16.97 -11.87 0.38
C LEU A 227 -17.45 -12.13 1.81
N ASN A 228 -18.11 -11.13 2.41
CA ASN A 228 -18.72 -11.33 3.72
C ASN A 228 -19.69 -12.53 3.72
N GLY A 229 -19.58 -13.37 4.75
CA GLY A 229 -20.44 -14.53 4.89
C GLY A 229 -21.90 -14.17 5.16
N GLU A 230 -22.80 -15.08 4.81
CA GLU A 230 -24.26 -14.95 5.01
C GLU A 230 -24.84 -13.62 4.52
N SER A 231 -24.25 -13.05 3.49
CA SER A 231 -24.58 -11.73 2.94
C SER A 231 -25.13 -11.84 1.51
N ASP A 232 -26.06 -10.94 1.18
CA ASP A 232 -26.72 -10.93 -0.12
C ASP A 232 -25.98 -10.01 -1.09
N PHE A 233 -25.65 -10.57 -2.27
CA PHE A 233 -24.95 -9.90 -3.34
C PHE A 233 -25.69 -10.07 -4.66
N VAL A 234 -25.32 -9.23 -5.63
CA VAL A 234 -25.75 -9.31 -7.02
C VAL A 234 -24.52 -9.33 -7.89
N GLY A 235 -24.28 -10.40 -8.61
CA GLY A 235 -23.32 -10.43 -9.70
C GLY A 235 -23.99 -9.93 -10.98
N TRP A 236 -23.24 -9.19 -11.78
CA TRP A 236 -23.78 -8.63 -12.99
C TRP A 236 -22.73 -8.49 -14.09
N CYS A 237 -23.22 -8.46 -15.33
CA CYS A 237 -22.35 -8.29 -16.49
C CYS A 237 -23.09 -7.51 -17.60
N CYS A 238 -22.32 -6.90 -18.48
CA CYS A 238 -22.84 -6.21 -19.67
C CYS A 238 -21.80 -6.20 -20.79
N ALA A 239 -22.25 -6.23 -22.04
CA ALA A 239 -21.39 -6.13 -23.20
C ALA A 239 -20.83 -4.71 -23.35
N VAL A 240 -19.56 -4.65 -23.78
CA VAL A 240 -18.80 -3.40 -23.92
C VAL A 240 -18.16 -3.37 -25.32
N ASN A 241 -18.24 -2.24 -26.00
CA ASN A 241 -17.58 -2.07 -27.28
C ASN A 241 -16.11 -1.66 -27.15
N SER A 242 -15.42 -1.57 -28.28
CA SER A 242 -14.02 -1.13 -28.39
C SER A 242 -13.75 0.29 -27.89
N GLN A 243 -14.78 1.08 -27.61
CA GLN A 243 -14.69 2.44 -27.06
C GLN A 243 -15.04 2.50 -25.57
N ALA A 244 -15.04 1.34 -24.89
CA ALA A 244 -15.42 1.20 -23.48
C ALA A 244 -16.86 1.68 -23.18
N LYS A 245 -17.78 1.61 -24.16
CA LYS A 245 -19.18 1.94 -23.99
C LYS A 245 -20.01 0.69 -23.79
N VAL A 246 -20.97 0.76 -22.86
CA VAL A 246 -21.89 -0.35 -22.60
C VAL A 246 -22.93 -0.41 -23.72
N ILE A 247 -23.01 -1.56 -24.40
CA ILE A 247 -23.84 -1.79 -25.60
C ILE A 247 -24.95 -2.82 -25.41
N SER A 248 -25.07 -3.40 -24.21
CA SER A 248 -26.17 -4.32 -23.85
C SER A 248 -26.92 -3.83 -22.63
N ASP A 249 -28.03 -4.49 -22.32
CA ASP A 249 -28.60 -4.42 -20.99
C ASP A 249 -27.70 -5.12 -19.96
N VAL A 250 -27.75 -4.64 -18.71
CA VAL A 250 -27.04 -5.27 -17.59
C VAL A 250 -27.85 -6.50 -17.15
N VAL A 251 -27.21 -7.66 -17.24
CA VAL A 251 -27.77 -8.92 -16.72
C VAL A 251 -27.32 -9.04 -15.27
N LEU A 252 -28.32 -9.19 -14.37
CA LEU A 252 -28.10 -9.31 -12.94
C LEU A 252 -28.56 -10.68 -12.45
N LYS A 253 -27.82 -11.24 -11.51
CA LYS A 253 -28.21 -12.46 -10.81
C LYS A 253 -27.81 -12.37 -9.35
N GLU A 254 -28.78 -12.55 -8.48
CA GLU A 254 -28.57 -12.54 -7.02
C GLU A 254 -27.91 -13.83 -6.55
N PHE A 255 -27.14 -13.73 -5.49
CA PHE A 255 -26.60 -14.86 -4.75
C PHE A 255 -26.41 -14.47 -3.27
N ARG A 256 -26.30 -15.49 -2.42
CA ARG A 256 -26.00 -15.33 -1.01
C ARG A 256 -24.77 -16.14 -0.68
N THR A 257 -23.81 -15.54 -0.01
CA THR A 257 -22.61 -16.22 0.48
C THR A 257 -22.95 -17.22 1.56
N GLY A 258 -22.13 -18.25 1.68
CA GLY A 258 -22.31 -19.30 2.68
C GLY A 258 -21.93 -18.83 4.07
N LYS A 259 -22.15 -19.70 5.05
CA LYS A 259 -21.80 -19.49 6.44
C LYS A 259 -20.28 -19.59 6.60
N ILE A 260 -19.71 -18.67 7.41
CA ILE A 260 -18.32 -18.76 7.83
C ILE A 260 -18.21 -19.85 8.90
N PRO A 261 -17.29 -20.81 8.75
CA PRO A 261 -17.07 -21.81 9.78
C PRO A 261 -16.62 -21.17 11.09
N PRO A 262 -17.03 -21.69 12.25
CA PRO A 262 -16.47 -21.24 13.52
C PRO A 262 -14.98 -21.62 13.57
N SER A 263 -14.17 -20.76 14.20
CA SER A 263 -12.78 -21.04 14.53
C SER A 263 -12.70 -21.77 15.86
N ASP A 264 -11.73 -22.67 15.99
CA ASP A 264 -11.34 -23.30 17.25
C ASP A 264 -10.26 -22.49 18.00
N ASN A 265 -9.95 -21.28 17.54
CA ASN A 265 -9.01 -20.38 18.20
C ASN A 265 -9.50 -20.01 19.61
N ILE A 266 -8.67 -20.28 20.59
CA ILE A 266 -8.92 -19.93 21.99
C ILE A 266 -8.19 -18.60 22.27
N LEU A 267 -8.98 -17.56 22.48
CA LEU A 267 -8.48 -16.22 22.79
C LEU A 267 -8.42 -16.05 24.32
N GLN A 268 -7.29 -15.59 24.84
CA GLN A 268 -7.09 -15.31 26.26
C GLN A 268 -6.67 -13.86 26.43
N LEU A 269 -7.59 -13.03 26.93
CA LEU A 269 -7.39 -11.61 27.20
C LEU A 269 -6.80 -11.44 28.59
N GLU A 270 -5.69 -10.71 28.70
CA GLU A 270 -5.06 -10.34 29.96
C GLU A 270 -4.79 -8.84 30.01
N MET A 271 -5.37 -8.14 30.98
CA MET A 271 -5.09 -6.73 31.23
C MET A 271 -3.80 -6.60 32.03
N THR A 272 -2.92 -5.73 31.59
CA THR A 272 -1.65 -5.46 32.25
C THR A 272 -1.65 -4.13 33.01
N GLU A 273 -2.38 -3.12 32.51
CA GLU A 273 -2.48 -1.82 33.15
C GLU A 273 -3.78 -1.11 32.75
N VAL A 274 -4.46 -0.48 33.70
CA VAL A 274 -5.56 0.45 33.44
C VAL A 274 -5.17 1.81 33.98
N ASN A 275 -5.14 2.82 33.11
CA ASN A 275 -4.86 4.20 33.48
C ASN A 275 -6.03 5.11 33.12
N CYS A 276 -5.98 6.38 33.51
CA CYS A 276 -7.11 7.29 33.36
C CYS A 276 -7.50 7.60 31.89
N ASP A 277 -6.60 7.41 30.95
CA ASP A 277 -6.81 7.70 29.52
C ASP A 277 -6.45 6.53 28.58
N ARG A 278 -6.02 5.39 29.15
CA ARG A 278 -5.57 4.23 28.36
C ARG A 278 -5.68 2.92 29.13
N VAL A 279 -5.71 1.83 28.38
CA VAL A 279 -5.57 0.47 28.91
C VAL A 279 -4.51 -0.29 28.12
N LYS A 280 -3.57 -0.97 28.81
CA LYS A 280 -2.63 -1.90 28.21
C LYS A 280 -3.14 -3.32 28.44
N TYR A 281 -3.20 -4.11 27.38
CA TYR A 281 -3.66 -5.50 27.46
C TYR A 281 -2.97 -6.36 26.39
N SER A 282 -3.05 -7.65 26.60
CA SER A 282 -2.55 -8.65 25.65
C SER A 282 -3.62 -9.70 25.37
N VAL A 283 -3.52 -10.30 24.21
CA VAL A 283 -4.34 -11.45 23.83
C VAL A 283 -3.42 -12.56 23.36
N LYS A 284 -3.52 -13.72 23.99
CA LYS A 284 -2.88 -14.95 23.55
C LYS A 284 -3.86 -15.79 22.75
N THR A 285 -3.34 -16.45 21.73
CA THR A 285 -4.13 -17.25 20.79
C THR A 285 -3.63 -18.69 20.75
N SER A 286 -4.52 -19.64 20.49
CA SER A 286 -4.14 -21.05 20.34
C SER A 286 -3.74 -21.43 18.92
N ASN A 287 -4.10 -20.59 17.93
CA ASN A 287 -3.74 -20.75 16.53
C ASN A 287 -3.62 -19.37 15.84
N ASN A 288 -3.38 -19.34 14.56
CA ASN A 288 -3.17 -18.11 13.80
C ASN A 288 -4.42 -17.63 13.03
N ASP A 289 -5.61 -18.07 13.40
CA ASP A 289 -6.83 -17.54 12.81
C ASP A 289 -7.05 -16.09 13.17
N GLN A 290 -7.63 -15.33 12.25
CA GLN A 290 -7.87 -13.90 12.42
C GLN A 290 -8.86 -13.63 13.56
N TRP A 291 -8.55 -12.62 14.36
CA TRP A 291 -9.38 -12.14 15.46
C TRP A 291 -9.35 -10.61 15.54
N ALA A 292 -10.29 -10.05 16.28
CA ALA A 292 -10.42 -8.61 16.50
C ALA A 292 -10.45 -8.28 17.97
N SER A 293 -9.91 -7.10 18.33
CA SER A 293 -10.10 -6.48 19.64
C SER A 293 -10.35 -5.00 19.52
N ILE A 294 -11.32 -4.51 20.29
CA ILE A 294 -11.69 -3.08 20.33
C ILE A 294 -12.13 -2.70 21.74
N VAL A 295 -11.79 -1.47 22.17
CA VAL A 295 -12.25 -0.88 23.42
C VAL A 295 -13.35 0.12 23.09
N VAL A 296 -14.51 -0.05 23.71
CA VAL A 296 -15.70 0.80 23.48
C VAL A 296 -16.31 1.21 24.83
N PRO A 297 -17.08 2.32 24.91
CA PRO A 297 -17.87 2.65 26.09
C PRO A 297 -18.74 1.47 26.53
N ALA A 298 -18.79 1.18 27.83
CA ALA A 298 -19.52 0.01 28.34
C ALA A 298 -21.00 0.02 27.96
N GLU A 299 -21.61 1.20 27.94
CA GLU A 299 -23.02 1.42 27.56
C GLU A 299 -23.33 0.97 26.13
N GLU A 300 -22.34 1.01 25.23
CA GLU A 300 -22.54 0.58 23.85
C GLU A 300 -22.73 -0.93 23.70
N VAL A 301 -22.27 -1.72 24.69
CA VAL A 301 -22.27 -3.19 24.59
C VAL A 301 -23.01 -3.88 25.72
N GLU A 302 -23.46 -3.12 26.72
CA GLU A 302 -24.28 -3.65 27.79
C GLU A 302 -25.61 -4.20 27.25
N GLY A 303 -25.93 -5.46 27.61
CA GLY A 303 -27.12 -6.15 27.15
C GLY A 303 -27.16 -6.57 25.68
N LYS A 304 -26.14 -6.24 24.86
CA LYS A 304 -26.08 -6.69 23.46
C LYS A 304 -25.70 -8.16 23.35
N ASP A 305 -26.40 -8.86 22.48
CA ASP A 305 -26.06 -10.22 22.05
C ASP A 305 -24.95 -10.25 20.98
N THR A 306 -24.53 -11.44 20.60
CA THR A 306 -23.45 -11.66 19.63
C THR A 306 -23.76 -11.02 18.26
N GLU A 307 -25.00 -11.11 17.77
CA GLU A 307 -25.39 -10.56 16.47
C GLU A 307 -25.42 -9.02 16.49
N GLN A 308 -25.84 -8.43 17.59
CA GLN A 308 -25.81 -6.98 17.77
C GLN A 308 -24.37 -6.45 17.84
N ILE A 309 -23.45 -7.20 18.49
CA ILE A 309 -22.01 -6.88 18.51
C ILE A 309 -21.42 -7.02 17.11
N ARG A 310 -21.74 -8.09 16.38
CA ARG A 310 -21.31 -8.26 14.99
C ARG A 310 -21.75 -7.09 14.11
N ALA A 311 -23.03 -6.70 14.22
CA ALA A 311 -23.59 -5.58 13.44
C ALA A 311 -22.89 -4.26 13.78
N MET A 312 -22.64 -4.01 15.06
CA MET A 312 -21.91 -2.84 15.54
C MET A 312 -20.49 -2.80 14.98
N PHE A 313 -19.73 -3.90 15.10
CA PHE A 313 -18.36 -3.97 14.61
C PHE A 313 -18.28 -3.79 13.09
N ASN A 314 -19.17 -4.43 12.33
CA ASN A 314 -19.23 -4.30 10.87
C ASN A 314 -19.66 -2.90 10.37
N ALA A 315 -20.17 -2.04 11.26
CA ALA A 315 -20.53 -0.66 10.93
C ALA A 315 -19.35 0.32 11.01
N TYR A 316 -18.19 -0.08 11.56
CA TYR A 316 -17.00 0.75 11.52
C TYR A 316 -16.53 0.93 10.08
N GLU A 317 -16.08 2.14 9.76
CA GLU A 317 -15.62 2.51 8.42
C GLU A 317 -14.40 1.68 7.98
N ASP A 318 -13.49 1.40 8.91
CA ASP A 318 -12.33 0.54 8.70
C ASP A 318 -12.17 -0.44 9.87
N VAL A 319 -12.65 -1.68 9.68
CA VAL A 319 -12.47 -2.76 10.65
C VAL A 319 -11.05 -3.32 10.65
N THR A 320 -10.26 -3.09 9.60
CA THR A 320 -8.93 -3.69 9.45
C THR A 320 -7.94 -3.21 10.50
N ALA A 321 -8.16 -2.00 11.04
CA ALA A 321 -7.35 -1.43 12.11
C ALA A 321 -7.42 -2.22 13.43
N TYR A 322 -8.44 -3.06 13.61
CA TYR A 322 -8.69 -3.84 14.82
C TYR A 322 -8.43 -5.34 14.64
N LEU A 323 -7.96 -5.75 13.46
CA LEU A 323 -7.73 -7.15 13.13
C LEU A 323 -6.30 -7.56 13.44
N HIS A 324 -6.16 -8.76 14.03
CA HIS A 324 -4.91 -9.33 14.46
C HIS A 324 -4.78 -10.80 14.06
N PHE A 325 -3.55 -11.30 14.06
CA PHE A 325 -3.19 -12.71 13.89
C PHE A 325 -2.18 -13.08 14.97
N GLY A 326 -2.28 -14.30 15.52
CA GLY A 326 -1.38 -14.76 16.59
C GLY A 326 -1.47 -13.92 17.86
N ASP A 327 -0.49 -14.06 18.73
CA ASP A 327 -0.41 -13.32 19.98
C ASP A 327 -0.19 -11.84 19.74
N TRP A 328 -0.85 -11.01 20.54
CA TRP A 328 -0.75 -9.55 20.43
C TRP A 328 -0.72 -8.89 21.80
N SER A 329 -0.05 -7.75 21.89
CA SER A 329 -0.10 -6.86 23.05
C SER A 329 -0.06 -5.40 22.59
N GLY A 330 -0.79 -4.53 23.27
CA GLY A 330 -0.84 -3.12 22.89
C GLY A 330 -1.58 -2.26 23.90
N THR A 331 -1.75 -0.99 23.51
CA THR A 331 -2.41 0.04 24.30
C THR A 331 -3.59 0.62 23.53
N ALA A 332 -4.78 0.61 24.12
CA ALA A 332 -5.90 1.41 23.66
C ALA A 332 -5.91 2.73 24.46
N GLY A 333 -5.77 3.84 23.76
CA GLY A 333 -5.73 5.19 24.33
C GLY A 333 -6.98 6.00 24.00
N ASN A 334 -6.94 7.30 24.34
CA ASN A 334 -8.02 8.25 24.18
C ASN A 334 -9.29 7.89 24.99
N LEU A 335 -9.11 7.27 26.15
CA LEU A 335 -10.18 7.01 27.10
C LEU A 335 -10.40 8.23 27.99
N GLU A 336 -11.64 8.40 28.48
CA GLU A 336 -11.96 9.47 29.43
C GLU A 336 -11.80 8.97 30.88
N PRO A 337 -11.25 9.79 31.76
CA PRO A 337 -11.12 9.45 33.18
C PRO A 337 -12.44 9.21 33.89
N GLY A 338 -12.51 8.17 34.74
CA GLY A 338 -13.68 7.85 35.53
C GLY A 338 -14.85 7.29 34.72
N GLN A 339 -14.61 6.76 33.53
CA GLN A 339 -15.62 6.17 32.65
C GLN A 339 -15.50 4.65 32.59
N ASP A 340 -16.63 4.01 32.32
CA ASP A 340 -16.72 2.57 32.15
C ASP A 340 -16.55 2.20 30.68
N TYR A 341 -15.66 1.26 30.40
CA TYR A 341 -15.38 0.73 29.06
C TYR A 341 -15.50 -0.78 29.05
N CYS A 342 -15.61 -1.34 27.88
CA CYS A 342 -15.55 -2.77 27.64
C CYS A 342 -14.53 -3.07 26.54
N ILE A 343 -13.61 -3.99 26.85
CA ILE A 343 -12.73 -4.58 25.86
C ILE A 343 -13.48 -5.77 25.25
N LEU A 344 -13.77 -5.68 23.95
CA LEU A 344 -14.35 -6.76 23.16
C LEU A 344 -13.23 -7.51 22.44
N THR A 345 -13.20 -8.84 22.56
CA THR A 345 -12.25 -9.68 21.83
C THR A 345 -12.96 -10.90 21.29
N PHE A 346 -12.81 -11.19 20.00
CA PHE A 346 -13.49 -12.28 19.32
C PHE A 346 -12.76 -12.68 18.03
N GLY A 347 -12.88 -13.94 17.63
CA GLY A 347 -12.48 -14.39 16.30
C GLY A 347 -13.35 -13.71 15.23
N TYR A 348 -12.73 -13.29 14.13
CA TYR A 348 -13.40 -12.53 13.07
C TYR A 348 -12.89 -12.94 11.70
N SER A 349 -13.81 -13.23 10.80
CA SER A 349 -13.49 -13.53 9.41
C SER A 349 -14.66 -13.15 8.51
N TRP A 350 -14.36 -12.43 7.44
CA TRP A 350 -15.33 -12.07 6.40
C TRP A 350 -16.70 -11.61 6.93
N GLY A 351 -16.68 -10.67 7.89
CA GLY A 351 -17.90 -10.07 8.45
C GLY A 351 -18.62 -10.92 9.48
N ALA A 352 -18.11 -12.10 9.84
CA ALA A 352 -18.69 -12.98 10.85
C ALA A 352 -17.80 -13.10 12.09
N LEU A 353 -18.43 -13.27 13.25
CA LEU A 353 -17.73 -13.63 14.47
C LEU A 353 -17.52 -15.16 14.44
N THR A 354 -16.27 -15.60 14.51
CA THR A 354 -15.88 -17.01 14.38
C THR A 354 -15.68 -17.70 15.73
N THR A 355 -15.54 -16.94 16.83
CA THR A 355 -15.51 -17.46 18.21
C THR A 355 -16.58 -16.78 19.06
N SER A 356 -16.74 -17.23 20.31
CA SER A 356 -17.52 -16.48 21.31
C SER A 356 -16.87 -15.12 21.60
N VAL A 357 -17.71 -14.11 21.91
CA VAL A 357 -17.25 -12.77 22.30
C VAL A 357 -16.80 -12.78 23.77
N ILE A 358 -15.56 -12.35 24.00
CA ILE A 358 -15.06 -12.02 25.31
C ILE A 358 -15.38 -10.55 25.59
N LYS A 359 -15.99 -10.28 26.74
CA LYS A 359 -16.31 -8.94 27.23
C LYS A 359 -15.58 -8.73 28.54
N GLU A 360 -14.63 -7.82 28.58
CA GLU A 360 -13.94 -7.46 29.82
C GLU A 360 -14.23 -6.00 30.15
N PHE A 361 -14.91 -5.76 31.26
CA PHE A 361 -15.32 -4.43 31.69
C PHE A 361 -14.24 -3.82 32.57
N ILE A 362 -13.95 -2.55 32.33
CA ILE A 362 -12.98 -1.75 33.09
C ILE A 362 -13.58 -0.39 33.43
N THR A 363 -13.13 0.19 34.53
CA THR A 363 -13.38 1.61 34.85
C THR A 363 -12.03 2.32 34.87
N THR A 364 -11.88 3.37 34.07
CA THR A 364 -10.67 4.19 34.10
C THR A 364 -10.61 4.96 35.42
N PRO A 365 -9.46 5.03 36.10
CA PRO A 365 -9.32 5.84 37.30
C PRO A 365 -9.51 7.35 37.00
N LEU A 366 -9.89 8.10 38.01
CA LEU A 366 -9.82 9.57 37.94
C LEU A 366 -8.37 10.05 37.92
N ILE A 367 -8.12 11.21 37.38
CA ILE A 367 -6.81 11.86 37.45
C ILE A 367 -6.51 12.19 38.91
N GLU A 368 -5.34 11.74 39.39
CA GLU A 368 -4.86 12.02 40.75
C GLU A 368 -4.34 13.47 40.84
N ASP A 369 -4.81 14.20 41.85
CA ASP A 369 -4.32 15.55 42.12
C ASP A 369 -2.99 15.53 42.85
N GLY A 370 -2.11 16.50 42.59
CA GLY A 370 -0.88 16.74 43.29
C GLY A 370 0.38 16.64 42.43
N GLU A 371 1.53 16.79 43.11
CA GLU A 371 2.85 16.64 42.49
C GLU A 371 3.26 15.17 42.49
N SER A 372 3.85 14.71 41.40
CA SER A 372 4.38 13.36 41.26
C SER A 372 5.89 13.37 41.35
N GLU A 373 6.46 12.47 42.16
CA GLU A 373 7.88 12.15 42.12
C GLU A 373 8.13 11.06 41.09
N PHE A 374 9.30 11.04 40.47
CA PHE A 374 9.68 10.06 39.47
C PHE A 374 10.97 9.37 39.83
N SER A 375 10.95 8.05 39.83
CA SER A 375 12.17 7.23 39.91
C SER A 375 12.60 6.86 38.49
N LEU A 376 13.86 7.15 38.15
CA LEU A 376 14.46 6.88 36.86
C LEU A 376 15.55 5.83 37.00
N THR A 377 15.41 4.69 36.36
CA THR A 377 16.40 3.61 36.40
C THR A 377 16.89 3.32 34.98
N ILE A 378 18.20 3.44 34.75
CA ILE A 378 18.81 3.12 33.47
C ILE A 378 18.70 1.61 33.25
N GLY A 379 18.03 1.22 32.16
CA GLY A 379 17.92 -0.16 31.73
C GLY A 379 19.00 -0.54 30.73
N LYS A 380 18.63 -1.22 29.66
CA LYS A 380 19.58 -1.65 28.61
C LYS A 380 20.12 -0.45 27.84
N VAL A 381 21.45 -0.40 27.68
CA VAL A 381 22.16 0.61 26.89
C VAL A 381 22.97 -0.11 25.80
N THR A 382 22.75 0.28 24.55
CA THR A 382 23.51 -0.17 23.38
C THR A 382 24.26 1.00 22.73
N HIS A 383 24.97 0.77 21.67
CA HIS A 383 25.73 1.83 21.00
C HIS A 383 24.83 2.92 20.35
N CYS A 384 23.58 2.63 20.09
CA CYS A 384 22.64 3.55 19.42
C CYS A 384 21.28 3.67 20.10
N ARG A 385 21.08 3.01 21.26
CA ARG A 385 19.81 2.99 21.97
C ARG A 385 20.04 2.93 23.49
N ALA A 386 19.14 3.56 24.23
CA ALA A 386 19.10 3.41 25.68
C ALA A 386 17.65 3.32 26.17
N VAL A 387 17.44 2.58 27.26
CA VAL A 387 16.14 2.42 27.90
C VAL A 387 16.20 3.02 29.30
N CYS A 388 15.13 3.71 29.71
CA CYS A 388 14.92 4.19 31.07
C CYS A 388 13.59 3.67 31.60
N ASP A 389 13.62 2.94 32.69
CA ASP A 389 12.42 2.58 33.45
C ASP A 389 12.00 3.77 34.32
N ILE A 390 10.85 4.33 34.04
CA ILE A 390 10.27 5.52 34.66
C ILE A 390 9.11 5.08 35.54
N LYS A 391 9.15 5.45 36.84
CA LYS A 391 8.10 5.11 37.80
C LYS A 391 7.61 6.36 38.51
N PRO A 392 6.43 6.88 38.17
CA PRO A 392 5.79 7.98 38.90
C PRO A 392 5.13 7.49 40.18
N THR A 393 5.07 8.36 41.21
CA THR A 393 4.30 8.10 42.42
C THR A 393 2.79 8.23 42.17
N LEU A 394 2.36 9.17 41.32
CA LEU A 394 0.97 9.32 40.85
C LEU A 394 0.85 8.72 39.45
N LYS A 395 0.18 7.57 39.34
CA LYS A 395 0.13 6.79 38.08
C LYS A 395 -0.67 7.46 36.98
N THR A 396 -1.59 8.35 37.34
CA THR A 396 -2.41 9.10 36.36
C THR A 396 -1.76 10.41 35.90
N LYS A 397 -0.65 10.80 36.50
CA LYS A 397 0.08 12.01 36.11
C LYS A 397 0.64 11.91 34.70
N LEU A 398 0.31 12.88 33.86
CA LEU A 398 0.89 13.01 32.53
C LEU A 398 2.32 13.55 32.63
N TYR A 399 3.24 12.94 31.90
CA TYR A 399 4.61 13.40 31.79
C TYR A 399 5.15 13.19 30.38
N TYR A 400 6.16 13.98 30.02
CA TYR A 400 6.94 13.83 28.80
C TYR A 400 8.33 13.31 29.17
N ALA A 401 8.89 12.41 28.36
CA ALA A 401 10.23 11.88 28.56
C ALA A 401 11.07 12.08 27.29
N ASP A 402 12.32 12.48 27.47
CA ASP A 402 13.32 12.60 26.41
C ASP A 402 14.72 12.38 26.99
N ILE A 403 15.74 12.74 26.22
CA ILE A 403 17.15 12.64 26.55
C ILE A 403 17.81 14.01 26.47
N LEU A 404 18.81 14.25 27.33
CA LEU A 404 19.71 15.37 27.23
C LEU A 404 20.93 14.98 26.40
N TYR A 405 21.19 15.73 25.35
CA TYR A 405 22.34 15.52 24.47
C TYR A 405 23.61 16.13 25.07
N PRO A 406 24.81 15.71 24.62
CA PRO A 406 26.08 16.23 25.13
C PRO A 406 26.18 17.77 24.98
N GLY A 407 26.43 18.42 26.11
CA GLY A 407 26.54 19.88 26.15
C GLY A 407 25.22 20.66 26.14
N GLU A 408 24.10 19.97 26.04
CA GLU A 408 22.77 20.55 26.13
C GLU A 408 22.43 20.90 27.59
N THR A 409 21.84 22.08 27.80
CA THR A 409 21.29 22.45 29.10
C THR A 409 19.82 22.01 29.19
N VAL A 410 19.37 21.75 30.41
CA VAL A 410 17.96 21.41 30.67
C VAL A 410 17.01 22.48 30.12
N GLU A 411 17.39 23.75 30.30
CA GLU A 411 16.60 24.88 29.82
C GLU A 411 16.50 24.90 28.27
N SER A 412 17.61 24.58 27.56
CA SER A 412 17.62 24.45 26.11
C SER A 412 16.69 23.31 25.66
N ALA A 413 16.82 22.14 26.25
CA ALA A 413 15.99 20.98 25.93
C ALA A 413 14.48 21.29 26.11
N ILE A 414 14.11 21.88 27.22
CA ILE A 414 12.71 22.27 27.49
C ILE A 414 12.19 23.28 26.46
N ASN A 415 13.01 24.26 26.06
CA ASN A 415 12.64 25.26 25.06
C ASN A 415 12.47 24.62 23.67
N ASP A 416 13.34 23.68 23.31
CA ASP A 416 13.28 23.00 22.02
C ASP A 416 12.04 22.08 21.93
N ILE A 417 11.76 21.30 22.98
CA ILE A 417 10.54 20.49 23.09
C ILE A 417 9.30 21.39 23.06
N GLY A 418 9.29 22.48 23.82
CA GLY A 418 8.19 23.44 23.84
C GLY A 418 7.93 24.07 22.48
N SER A 419 8.99 24.38 21.73
CA SER A 419 8.91 24.92 20.37
C SER A 419 8.33 23.90 19.38
N GLN A 420 8.70 22.64 19.49
CA GLN A 420 8.11 21.57 18.68
C GLN A 420 6.60 21.41 18.96
N ILE A 421 6.19 21.40 20.22
CA ILE A 421 4.77 21.29 20.60
C ILE A 421 3.98 22.50 20.07
N GLU A 422 4.57 23.72 20.18
CA GLU A 422 3.96 24.93 19.64
C GLU A 422 3.80 24.86 18.11
N TRP A 423 4.85 24.43 17.40
CA TRP A 423 4.80 24.22 15.96
C TRP A 423 3.70 23.20 15.57
N MET A 424 3.62 22.07 16.26
CA MET A 424 2.56 21.07 16.03
C MET A 424 1.17 21.68 16.22
N SER A 425 0.97 22.47 17.29
CA SER A 425 -0.31 23.12 17.55
C SER A 425 -0.70 24.11 16.45
N GLN A 426 0.25 24.89 15.95
CA GLN A 426 0.02 25.85 14.86
C GLN A 426 -0.22 25.19 13.50
N ASN A 427 0.21 23.95 13.30
CA ASN A 427 0.03 23.19 12.07
C ASN A 427 -1.15 22.20 12.11
N GLY A 428 -2.08 22.37 13.06
CA GLY A 428 -3.35 21.67 13.08
C GLY A 428 -3.31 20.27 13.72
N TYR A 429 -2.25 19.93 14.47
CA TYR A 429 -2.15 18.66 15.20
C TYR A 429 -2.96 18.63 16.53
N GLY A 430 -3.65 19.70 16.87
CA GLY A 430 -4.44 19.88 18.08
C GLY A 430 -3.90 20.96 19.02
N ASP A 431 -4.56 21.17 20.14
CA ASP A 431 -4.01 22.03 21.19
C ASP A 431 -2.85 21.33 21.94
N LYS A 432 -2.08 22.11 22.72
CA LYS A 432 -0.90 21.61 23.44
C LYS A 432 -1.20 20.43 24.36
N VAL A 433 -2.34 20.46 25.05
CA VAL A 433 -2.74 19.36 25.96
C VAL A 433 -3.02 18.10 25.18
N SER A 434 -3.78 18.19 24.09
CA SER A 434 -4.07 17.05 23.20
C SER A 434 -2.81 16.46 22.58
N ILE A 435 -1.86 17.31 22.18
CA ILE A 435 -0.56 16.86 21.66
C ILE A 435 0.21 16.11 22.75
N LEU A 436 0.35 16.70 23.95
CA LEU A 436 1.08 16.08 25.06
C LEU A 436 0.44 14.78 25.56
N ARG A 437 -0.89 14.67 25.55
CA ARG A 437 -1.59 13.41 25.84
C ARG A 437 -1.25 12.31 24.83
N ARG A 438 -1.00 12.67 23.57
CA ARG A 438 -0.66 11.73 22.50
C ARG A 438 0.80 11.29 22.52
N ILE A 439 1.75 12.20 22.82
CA ILE A 439 3.19 11.91 22.79
C ILE A 439 3.78 11.67 24.18
N GLY A 440 3.04 11.95 25.24
CA GLY A 440 3.45 11.77 26.62
C GLY A 440 3.04 10.41 27.19
N PHE A 441 3.41 10.20 28.44
CA PHE A 441 3.24 8.93 29.14
C PHE A 441 2.47 9.12 30.44
N ARG A 442 1.89 8.02 30.94
CA ARG A 442 1.29 7.88 32.26
C ARG A 442 1.64 6.52 32.83
N GLY A 443 1.68 6.42 34.16
CA GLY A 443 2.03 5.17 34.81
C GLY A 443 3.51 4.82 34.66
N GLU A 444 3.83 3.56 34.92
CA GLU A 444 5.19 3.05 34.75
C GLU A 444 5.47 2.83 33.25
N GLU A 445 6.64 3.25 32.81
CA GLU A 445 7.03 3.16 31.39
C GLU A 445 8.50 2.78 31.25
N SER A 446 8.80 1.89 30.30
CA SER A 446 10.17 1.61 29.84
C SER A 446 10.44 2.43 28.57
N PHE A 447 10.78 3.69 28.76
CA PHE A 447 11.04 4.62 27.66
C PHE A 447 12.33 4.28 26.93
N SER A 448 12.26 4.11 25.61
CA SER A 448 13.40 3.78 24.77
C SER A 448 13.72 4.94 23.81
N LYS A 449 14.96 5.41 23.86
CA LYS A 449 15.49 6.39 22.90
C LYS A 449 16.47 5.72 21.96
N THR A 450 16.26 5.92 20.66
CA THR A 450 17.13 5.42 19.57
C THR A 450 17.88 6.57 18.89
N GLY A 451 18.82 6.24 17.99
CA GLY A 451 19.60 7.24 17.26
C GLY A 451 20.70 7.89 18.07
N LEU A 452 21.15 7.23 19.14
CA LEU A 452 22.26 7.70 19.98
C LEU A 452 23.61 7.43 19.30
N GLU A 453 24.61 8.26 19.62
CA GLU A 453 25.99 8.06 19.16
C GLU A 453 26.77 7.20 20.13
N GLY A 454 27.55 6.25 19.61
CA GLY A 454 28.40 5.38 20.42
C GLY A 454 29.55 6.13 21.09
N GLY A 455 29.87 5.74 22.33
CA GLY A 455 30.91 6.36 23.14
C GLY A 455 30.53 7.72 23.74
N THR A 456 29.25 8.04 23.79
CA THR A 456 28.73 9.36 24.14
C THR A 456 27.94 9.32 25.44
N GLU A 457 28.10 10.35 26.28
CA GLU A 457 27.40 10.48 27.56
C GLU A 457 26.05 11.15 27.39
N TYR A 458 25.01 10.57 27.98
CA TYR A 458 23.64 11.06 27.98
C TYR A 458 22.99 10.98 29.37
N ARG A 459 21.82 11.67 29.51
CA ARG A 459 20.93 11.55 30.68
C ARG A 459 19.50 11.56 30.19
N PHE A 460 18.62 10.78 30.80
CA PHE A 460 17.18 10.91 30.56
C PHE A 460 16.61 12.10 31.31
N LEU A 461 15.61 12.72 30.70
CA LEU A 461 14.87 13.88 31.22
C LEU A 461 13.39 13.51 31.29
N VAL A 462 12.73 13.77 32.41
CA VAL A 462 11.28 13.62 32.59
C VAL A 462 10.68 14.93 33.07
N LEU A 463 9.65 15.39 32.38
CA LEU A 463 8.96 16.65 32.57
C LEU A 463 7.46 16.39 32.86
N PRO A 464 7.01 16.54 34.12
CA PRO A 464 5.58 16.50 34.42
C PRO A 464 4.80 17.60 33.69
N VAL A 465 3.56 17.30 33.31
CA VAL A 465 2.71 18.18 32.51
C VAL A 465 1.55 18.70 33.37
N ASP A 466 1.34 20.00 33.36
CA ASP A 466 0.08 20.63 33.80
C ASP A 466 -0.95 20.54 32.68
N GLU A 467 -1.90 19.63 32.83
CA GLU A 467 -2.94 19.37 31.83
C GLU A 467 -3.99 20.49 31.70
N THR A 468 -3.97 21.46 32.59
CA THR A 468 -4.85 22.63 32.46
C THR A 468 -4.29 23.62 31.43
N THR A 469 -2.96 23.76 31.38
CA THR A 469 -2.29 24.76 30.57
C THR A 469 -1.52 24.18 29.38
N GLY A 470 -1.19 22.89 29.41
CA GLY A 470 -0.27 22.24 28.44
C GLY A 470 1.18 22.71 28.59
N ASN A 471 1.56 23.20 29.76
CA ASN A 471 2.95 23.56 30.05
C ASN A 471 3.59 22.48 30.92
N PHE A 472 4.93 22.44 30.91
CA PHE A 472 5.67 21.63 31.85
C PHE A 472 5.64 22.25 33.24
N GLU A 473 5.56 21.42 34.27
CA GLU A 473 5.66 21.84 35.65
C GLU A 473 7.09 22.27 35.99
N SER A 474 7.26 22.93 37.14
CA SER A 474 8.59 23.40 37.57
C SER A 474 9.51 22.27 38.05
N ALA A 475 8.93 21.13 38.43
CA ALA A 475 9.69 19.94 38.84
C ALA A 475 10.31 19.26 37.61
N ILE A 476 11.59 18.97 37.64
CA ILE A 476 12.33 18.36 36.54
C ILE A 476 13.11 17.16 37.12
N PHE A 477 12.95 16.01 36.45
CA PHE A 477 13.62 14.79 36.90
C PHE A 477 14.65 14.35 35.87
N ILE A 478 15.87 14.09 36.31
CA ILE A 478 17.01 13.74 35.47
C ILE A 478 17.65 12.48 36.01
N SER A 479 17.93 11.52 35.12
CA SER A 479 18.63 10.29 35.51
C SER A 479 20.10 10.54 35.85
N ASP A 480 20.75 9.54 36.42
CA ASP A 480 22.20 9.44 36.40
C ASP A 480 22.71 9.48 34.94
N ALA A 481 23.95 9.93 34.76
CA ALA A 481 24.60 9.87 33.47
C ALA A 481 24.92 8.42 33.09
N PHE A 482 24.76 8.12 31.81
CA PHE A 482 25.19 6.85 31.20
C PHE A 482 25.98 7.12 29.94
N THR A 483 26.86 6.19 29.57
CA THR A 483 27.64 6.29 28.34
C THR A 483 27.29 5.13 27.43
N THR A 484 26.93 5.40 26.19
CA THR A 484 26.72 4.37 25.17
C THR A 484 28.05 3.65 24.86
N PRO A 485 28.07 2.33 24.71
CA PRO A 485 29.27 1.64 24.22
C PRO A 485 29.57 2.05 22.76
N TYR A 486 30.77 1.77 22.29
CA TYR A 486 31.05 1.85 20.86
C TYR A 486 30.39 0.66 20.15
N PRO A 487 30.00 0.81 18.85
CA PRO A 487 29.50 -0.30 18.08
C PRO A 487 30.56 -1.42 17.99
N ALA A 488 30.10 -2.64 18.11
CA ALA A 488 30.92 -3.84 17.99
C ALA A 488 30.42 -4.69 16.82
N GLN A 489 31.28 -5.56 16.29
CA GLN A 489 30.85 -6.51 15.29
C GLN A 489 30.12 -7.68 15.98
N SER A 490 28.94 -8.04 15.48
CA SER A 490 28.16 -9.18 15.94
C SER A 490 28.47 -10.44 15.14
N GLU A 491 28.32 -11.59 15.76
CA GLU A 491 28.33 -12.92 15.11
C GLU A 491 26.91 -13.36 14.69
N ALA A 492 25.89 -12.52 14.91
CA ALA A 492 24.51 -12.81 14.55
C ALA A 492 24.35 -12.77 13.02
N TYR A 493 23.83 -13.86 12.44
CA TYR A 493 23.49 -13.91 11.01
C TYR A 493 22.33 -14.87 10.76
N ILE A 494 21.76 -14.83 9.57
CA ILE A 494 20.81 -15.84 9.12
C ILE A 494 21.39 -16.61 7.94
N SER A 495 21.08 -17.91 7.87
CA SER A 495 21.20 -18.70 6.65
C SER A 495 19.81 -18.90 6.06
N ILE A 496 19.75 -18.89 4.73
CA ILE A 496 18.52 -19.02 3.97
C ILE A 496 18.62 -20.30 3.14
N ASP A 497 17.79 -21.28 3.46
CA ASP A 497 17.71 -22.54 2.74
C ASP A 497 16.66 -22.44 1.62
N HIS A 498 17.10 -22.74 0.38
CA HIS A 498 16.28 -22.66 -0.84
C HIS A 498 16.63 -23.79 -1.83
N PRO A 499 16.38 -25.06 -1.44
CA PRO A 499 16.86 -26.22 -2.19
C PRO A 499 16.21 -26.41 -3.56
N LYS A 500 15.10 -25.72 -3.83
CA LYS A 500 14.28 -25.87 -5.04
C LYS A 500 13.71 -24.52 -5.48
N TRP A 501 13.42 -24.45 -6.78
CA TRP A 501 12.57 -23.39 -7.34
C TRP A 501 11.57 -24.01 -8.33
N PHE A 502 10.51 -23.29 -8.64
CA PHE A 502 9.38 -23.76 -9.42
C PHE A 502 9.04 -22.75 -10.51
N SER A 503 8.48 -23.23 -11.63
CA SER A 503 7.96 -22.34 -12.67
C SER A 503 6.83 -21.48 -12.13
N GLY A 504 6.92 -20.16 -12.28
CA GLY A 504 5.87 -19.23 -11.91
C GLY A 504 4.60 -19.41 -12.73
N ASP A 505 4.73 -19.86 -13.98
CA ASP A 505 3.57 -20.20 -14.82
C ASP A 505 2.79 -21.39 -14.26
N GLU A 506 3.50 -22.43 -13.82
CA GLU A 506 2.86 -23.60 -13.16
C GLU A 506 2.33 -23.23 -11.78
N TYR A 507 3.04 -22.38 -11.05
CA TYR A 507 2.63 -21.87 -9.74
C TYR A 507 1.32 -21.08 -9.84
N ALA A 508 1.20 -20.16 -10.80
CA ALA A 508 -0.01 -19.37 -11.03
C ALA A 508 -1.24 -20.25 -11.38
N ILE A 509 -1.01 -21.36 -12.09
CA ILE A 509 -2.07 -22.33 -12.40
C ILE A 509 -2.47 -23.14 -11.16
N ALA A 510 -1.49 -23.60 -10.37
CA ALA A 510 -1.72 -24.45 -9.20
C ALA A 510 -2.31 -23.65 -8.02
N PHE A 511 -1.92 -22.38 -7.88
CA PHE A 511 -2.30 -21.49 -6.78
C PHE A 511 -2.83 -20.16 -7.30
N PRO A 512 -3.99 -20.11 -7.96
CA PRO A 512 -4.47 -18.92 -8.67
C PRO A 512 -4.78 -17.72 -7.75
N GLU A 513 -4.97 -17.93 -6.46
CA GLU A 513 -5.20 -16.85 -5.50
C GLU A 513 -3.89 -16.18 -5.05
N ASP A 514 -2.81 -16.96 -5.01
CA ASP A 514 -1.49 -16.50 -4.56
C ASP A 514 -0.51 -16.25 -5.73
N GLY A 515 -0.81 -16.79 -6.90
CA GLY A 515 0.06 -16.79 -8.09
C GLY A 515 -0.11 -15.59 -9.01
N TYR A 516 -0.90 -14.60 -8.66
CA TYR A 516 -1.08 -13.40 -9.48
C TYR A 516 0.25 -12.64 -9.63
N GLY A 517 0.74 -12.53 -10.89
CA GLY A 517 2.00 -11.90 -11.19
C GLY A 517 3.23 -12.79 -11.03
N ALA A 518 3.05 -14.11 -10.83
CA ALA A 518 4.14 -15.08 -10.77
C ALA A 518 4.64 -15.52 -12.15
N GLU A 519 3.84 -15.30 -13.21
CA GLU A 519 4.14 -15.77 -14.56
C GLU A 519 5.47 -15.20 -15.08
N GLY A 520 6.29 -16.06 -15.65
CA GLY A 520 7.61 -15.72 -16.17
C GLY A 520 8.73 -15.60 -15.13
N TYR A 521 8.47 -15.87 -13.85
CA TYR A 521 9.47 -15.89 -12.78
C TYR A 521 9.76 -17.31 -12.30
N ALA A 522 10.95 -17.51 -11.71
CA ALA A 522 11.24 -18.65 -10.87
C ALA A 522 10.73 -18.37 -9.45
N MET A 523 9.85 -19.20 -8.94
CA MET A 523 9.31 -19.10 -7.58
C MET A 523 10.21 -19.89 -6.65
N MET A 524 10.94 -19.21 -5.78
CA MET A 524 11.92 -19.78 -4.86
C MET A 524 11.39 -19.73 -3.42
N PRO A 525 10.89 -20.85 -2.88
CA PRO A 525 10.59 -20.96 -1.45
C PRO A 525 11.86 -20.88 -0.63
N VAL A 526 11.86 -20.06 0.40
CA VAL A 526 13.00 -19.89 1.30
C VAL A 526 12.60 -20.18 2.74
N THR A 527 13.51 -20.77 3.49
CA THR A 527 13.36 -20.97 4.93
C THR A 527 14.56 -20.36 5.65
N VAL A 528 14.28 -19.56 6.67
CA VAL A 528 15.31 -18.82 7.42
C VAL A 528 15.72 -19.58 8.68
N GLN A 529 17.03 -19.69 8.92
CA GLN A 529 17.60 -20.21 10.16
C GLN A 529 18.44 -19.12 10.82
N LYS A 530 18.19 -18.85 12.11
CA LYS A 530 18.94 -17.89 12.92
C LYS A 530 20.20 -18.53 13.50
N HIS A 531 21.31 -17.79 13.47
CA HIS A 531 22.59 -18.18 14.04
C HIS A 531 23.11 -17.10 14.97
N GLY A 532 23.55 -17.48 16.15
CA GLY A 532 23.95 -16.54 17.18
C GLY A 532 22.72 -15.88 17.86
N ASN A 533 22.94 -14.73 18.45
CA ASN A 533 21.91 -13.99 19.22
C ASN A 533 21.16 -13.01 18.32
N VAL A 534 20.41 -13.52 17.31
CA VAL A 534 19.66 -12.72 16.35
C VAL A 534 18.41 -12.12 16.99
N ALA A 535 18.36 -10.81 17.14
CA ALA A 535 17.18 -10.04 17.52
C ALA A 535 16.25 -9.85 16.31
N ASP A 536 16.72 -9.13 15.30
CA ASP A 536 15.98 -8.92 14.04
C ASP A 536 16.87 -9.26 12.84
N TYR A 537 16.22 -9.55 11.70
CA TYR A 537 16.92 -9.82 10.45
C TYR A 537 16.09 -9.35 9.24
N TRP A 538 16.80 -9.12 8.12
CA TRP A 538 16.22 -8.75 6.83
C TRP A 538 16.89 -9.55 5.72
N PHE A 539 16.15 -9.82 4.67
CA PHE A 539 16.68 -10.40 3.46
C PHE A 539 15.91 -9.95 2.22
N CYS A 540 16.57 -9.94 1.06
CA CYS A 540 15.97 -9.62 -0.22
C CYS A 540 16.78 -10.22 -1.37
N VAL A 541 16.14 -10.46 -2.53
CA VAL A 541 16.83 -10.81 -3.78
C VAL A 541 16.91 -9.58 -4.68
N TYR A 542 18.11 -9.19 -5.06
CA TYR A 542 18.38 -8.09 -5.96
C TYR A 542 18.69 -8.56 -7.38
N GLY A 543 18.21 -7.82 -8.39
CA GLY A 543 18.37 -8.10 -9.81
C GLY A 543 19.77 -7.82 -10.38
N ALA A 544 20.83 -7.87 -9.54
CA ALA A 544 22.20 -7.56 -9.90
C ALA A 544 23.20 -8.46 -9.17
N ASP A 545 24.46 -8.50 -9.64
CA ASP A 545 25.58 -9.12 -8.92
C ASP A 545 26.13 -8.13 -7.89
N LEU A 546 25.80 -8.34 -6.62
CA LEU A 546 26.21 -7.49 -5.49
C LEU A 546 27.35 -8.12 -4.65
N THR A 547 28.04 -9.11 -5.19
CA THR A 547 29.13 -9.82 -4.48
C THR A 547 30.43 -9.02 -4.39
N ASP A 548 30.62 -8.00 -5.22
CA ASP A 548 31.78 -7.09 -5.14
C ASP A 548 31.63 -6.10 -3.97
N THR A 549 32.25 -6.43 -2.84
CA THR A 549 32.18 -5.63 -1.62
C THR A 549 32.85 -4.24 -1.72
N ALA A 550 33.75 -4.05 -2.68
CA ALA A 550 34.38 -2.74 -2.91
C ALA A 550 33.41 -1.77 -3.61
N LYS A 551 32.51 -2.30 -4.43
CA LYS A 551 31.49 -1.52 -5.14
C LYS A 551 30.20 -1.40 -4.33
N PHE A 552 29.81 -2.46 -3.65
CA PHE A 552 28.59 -2.55 -2.87
C PHE A 552 28.96 -2.81 -1.40
N THR A 553 29.13 -1.74 -0.63
CA THR A 553 29.55 -1.85 0.77
C THR A 553 28.46 -2.49 1.65
N ASP A 554 28.87 -3.09 2.77
CA ASP A 554 27.93 -3.66 3.74
C ASP A 554 26.97 -2.59 4.27
N GLU A 555 27.48 -1.39 4.59
CA GLU A 555 26.68 -0.26 5.07
C GLU A 555 25.60 0.14 4.08
N ALA A 556 25.92 0.24 2.78
CA ALA A 556 24.93 0.56 1.76
C ALA A 556 23.85 -0.53 1.65
N LEU A 557 24.22 -1.82 1.69
CA LEU A 557 23.25 -2.92 1.62
C LEU A 557 22.38 -3.02 2.87
N ILE A 558 22.95 -2.77 4.06
CA ILE A 558 22.16 -2.65 5.29
C ILE A 558 21.12 -1.53 5.13
N GLY A 559 21.54 -0.36 4.65
CA GLY A 559 20.63 0.76 4.41
C GLY A 559 19.49 0.39 3.47
N TYR A 560 19.76 -0.22 2.31
CA TYR A 560 18.71 -0.65 1.37
C TYR A 560 17.77 -1.70 1.98
N LEU A 561 18.31 -2.66 2.71
CA LEU A 561 17.48 -3.69 3.37
C LEU A 561 16.58 -3.13 4.47
N THR A 562 17.04 -2.11 5.21
CA THR A 562 16.37 -1.62 6.43
C THR A 562 15.68 -0.27 6.26
N GLY A 563 15.93 0.42 5.14
CA GLY A 563 15.49 1.79 4.90
C GLY A 563 16.43 2.84 5.52
N PHE A 564 16.44 4.03 4.96
CA PHE A 564 17.24 5.15 5.46
C PHE A 564 16.65 6.49 5.02
N THR A 565 16.96 7.56 5.76
CA THR A 565 16.67 8.92 5.37
C THR A 565 17.89 9.56 4.72
N TYR A 566 17.66 10.39 3.71
CA TYR A 566 18.69 11.16 3.02
C TYR A 566 18.18 12.54 2.65
N THR A 567 19.10 13.49 2.46
CA THR A 567 18.74 14.84 1.99
C THR A 567 18.90 14.89 0.47
N ASP A 568 17.84 15.26 -0.24
CA ASP A 568 17.86 15.40 -1.70
C ASP A 568 18.67 16.63 -2.16
N GLU A 569 18.84 16.77 -3.47
CA GLU A 569 19.58 17.88 -4.07
C GLU A 569 18.98 19.26 -3.78
N ASN A 570 17.72 19.32 -3.35
CA ASN A 570 17.00 20.55 -3.00
C ASN A 570 17.07 20.86 -1.49
N GLY A 571 17.72 20.01 -0.70
CA GLY A 571 17.82 20.13 0.75
C GLY A 571 16.63 19.60 1.53
N ASN A 572 15.73 18.84 0.89
CA ASN A 572 14.60 18.20 1.56
C ASN A 572 15.00 16.83 2.09
N GLU A 573 14.53 16.51 3.29
CA GLU A 573 14.66 15.16 3.85
C GLU A 573 13.72 14.20 3.12
N GLN A 574 14.26 13.10 2.62
CA GLN A 574 13.57 12.02 1.92
C GLN A 574 13.81 10.72 2.66
N THR A 575 12.85 9.81 2.58
CA THR A 575 12.98 8.46 3.15
C THR A 575 13.03 7.43 2.04
N TYR A 576 14.06 6.58 2.05
CA TYR A 576 14.09 5.35 1.27
C TYR A 576 13.42 4.26 2.08
N GLU A 577 12.35 3.66 1.55
CA GLU A 577 11.65 2.56 2.20
C GLU A 577 12.52 1.28 2.15
N ALA A 578 12.41 0.45 3.18
CA ALA A 578 13.15 -0.80 3.28
C ALA A 578 12.76 -1.76 2.14
N ASP A 579 13.76 -2.27 1.41
CA ASP A 579 13.56 -3.34 0.43
C ASP A 579 13.46 -4.74 1.09
N GLY A 580 13.96 -4.86 2.31
CA GLY A 580 14.13 -6.13 3.00
C GLY A 580 12.86 -6.69 3.63
N ILE A 581 12.66 -7.98 3.45
CA ILE A 581 11.66 -8.76 4.18
C ILE A 581 12.16 -8.94 5.61
N LYS A 582 11.38 -8.44 6.58
CA LYS A 582 11.77 -8.43 7.99
C LYS A 582 11.16 -9.59 8.76
N ASN A 583 12.00 -10.38 9.45
CA ASN A 583 11.62 -11.41 10.43
C ASN A 583 10.66 -12.51 9.92
N GLU A 584 10.56 -12.71 8.61
CA GLU A 584 9.74 -13.77 8.05
C GLU A 584 10.54 -15.08 8.01
N PRO A 585 10.13 -16.13 8.74
CA PRO A 585 10.86 -17.38 8.78
C PRO A 585 10.71 -18.23 7.52
N TYR A 586 9.71 -17.93 6.70
CA TYR A 586 9.40 -18.55 5.44
C TYR A 586 8.84 -17.54 4.45
N GLU A 587 9.27 -17.59 3.20
CA GLU A 587 8.77 -16.74 2.12
C GLU A 587 8.90 -17.45 0.76
N VAL A 588 8.17 -16.96 -0.26
CA VAL A 588 8.35 -17.40 -1.65
C VAL A 588 8.79 -16.19 -2.49
N LEU A 589 10.02 -16.23 -2.96
CA LEU A 589 10.62 -15.12 -3.68
C LEU A 589 10.48 -15.32 -5.20
N ALA A 590 9.98 -14.30 -5.89
CA ALA A 590 9.92 -14.27 -7.35
C ALA A 590 11.27 -13.81 -7.92
N CYS A 591 11.92 -14.65 -8.73
CA CYS A 591 13.26 -14.46 -9.25
C CYS A 591 13.27 -14.49 -10.79
N ASP A 592 14.03 -13.60 -11.44
CA ASP A 592 14.16 -13.62 -12.90
C ASP A 592 14.93 -14.84 -13.40
N TYR A 593 14.46 -15.46 -14.47
CA TYR A 593 15.23 -16.42 -15.23
C TYR A 593 16.32 -15.74 -16.08
N GLY A 594 17.45 -16.45 -16.25
CA GLY A 594 18.53 -16.05 -17.14
C GLY A 594 19.28 -14.79 -16.71
N LYS A 595 19.04 -14.28 -15.50
CA LYS A 595 19.77 -13.14 -14.93
C LYS A 595 20.61 -13.57 -13.73
N THR A 596 21.72 -12.88 -13.52
CA THR A 596 22.46 -12.98 -12.25
C THR A 596 21.75 -12.17 -11.20
N LEU A 597 21.42 -12.80 -10.09
CA LEU A 597 20.76 -12.21 -8.93
C LEU A 597 21.66 -12.36 -7.71
N THR A 598 21.40 -11.59 -6.67
CA THR A 598 22.05 -11.76 -5.37
C THR A 598 21.00 -11.78 -4.27
N LEU A 599 20.94 -12.88 -3.53
CA LEU A 599 20.23 -12.95 -2.26
C LEU A 599 21.12 -12.29 -1.20
N VAL A 600 20.64 -11.22 -0.61
CA VAL A 600 21.34 -10.48 0.43
C VAL A 600 20.57 -10.62 1.73
N SER A 601 21.29 -10.92 2.81
CA SER A 601 20.70 -10.96 4.14
C SER A 601 21.61 -10.33 5.19
N VAL A 602 20.99 -9.80 6.23
CA VAL A 602 21.66 -9.21 7.38
C VAL A 602 20.84 -9.44 8.65
N ALA A 603 21.51 -9.53 9.78
CA ALA A 603 20.88 -9.58 11.09
C ALA A 603 21.60 -8.65 12.06
N TYR A 604 20.92 -8.24 13.13
CA TYR A 604 21.58 -7.65 14.29
C TYR A 604 21.23 -8.40 15.57
N ASP A 605 22.12 -8.25 16.56
CA ASP A 605 21.96 -8.86 17.86
C ASP A 605 21.14 -8.01 18.83
N ASP A 606 20.89 -8.53 20.03
CA ASP A 606 20.16 -7.82 21.08
C ASP A 606 20.87 -6.53 21.56
N ASN A 607 22.14 -6.32 21.21
CA ASN A 607 22.89 -5.11 21.53
C ASN A 607 22.93 -4.12 20.36
N ASP A 608 22.07 -4.32 19.38
CA ASP A 608 21.93 -3.50 18.15
C ASP A 608 23.22 -3.50 17.28
N ASN A 609 24.11 -4.48 17.44
CA ASN A 609 25.28 -4.62 16.59
C ASN A 609 24.95 -5.46 15.35
N TRP A 610 25.34 -4.94 14.20
CA TRP A 610 25.19 -5.65 12.92
C TRP A 610 26.14 -6.83 12.83
N GLY A 611 25.61 -7.96 12.37
CA GLY A 611 26.38 -9.09 11.93
C GLY A 611 26.88 -8.94 10.48
N PRO A 612 27.52 -9.97 9.91
CA PRO A 612 28.01 -9.92 8.57
C PRO A 612 26.85 -9.84 7.55
N VAL A 613 27.03 -9.06 6.48
CA VAL A 613 26.13 -9.08 5.33
C VAL A 613 26.46 -10.32 4.49
N ILE A 614 25.51 -11.25 4.40
CA ILE A 614 25.64 -12.46 3.60
C ILE A 614 25.14 -12.14 2.18
N ARG A 615 25.92 -12.56 1.16
CA ARG A 615 25.62 -12.38 -0.25
C ARG A 615 25.73 -13.72 -0.94
N GLU A 616 24.64 -14.20 -1.49
CA GLU A 616 24.61 -15.43 -2.26
C GLU A 616 24.21 -15.14 -3.71
N LYS A 617 25.07 -15.53 -4.64
CA LYS A 617 24.83 -15.35 -6.07
C LYS A 617 23.89 -16.44 -6.57
N LEU A 618 22.81 -16.03 -7.22
CA LEU A 618 21.77 -16.90 -7.75
C LEU A 618 21.69 -16.78 -9.27
N PHE A 619 21.30 -17.88 -9.92
CA PHE A 619 21.00 -17.91 -11.35
C PHE A 619 20.00 -19.03 -11.64
N PHE A 620 18.84 -18.68 -12.18
CA PHE A 620 17.75 -19.61 -12.44
C PHE A 620 17.60 -19.88 -13.94
N THR A 621 17.31 -21.14 -14.28
CA THR A 621 16.99 -21.59 -15.64
C THR A 621 15.76 -22.48 -15.60
N HIS A 622 14.97 -22.49 -16.67
CA HIS A 622 13.78 -23.36 -16.76
C HIS A 622 14.12 -24.86 -16.68
N ASP A 623 15.33 -25.27 -17.13
CA ASP A 623 15.78 -26.67 -17.05
C ASP A 623 15.98 -27.15 -15.59
N GLY A 624 16.04 -26.20 -14.64
CA GLY A 624 16.20 -26.48 -13.21
C GLY A 624 14.90 -26.43 -12.41
N ASP A 625 13.77 -26.11 -13.04
CA ASP A 625 12.48 -26.06 -12.37
C ASP A 625 12.11 -27.40 -11.75
N SER A 626 11.74 -27.38 -10.47
CA SER A 626 11.18 -28.54 -9.79
C SER A 626 9.71 -28.74 -10.17
N PRO A 627 9.22 -29.99 -10.23
CA PRO A 627 7.80 -30.23 -10.50
C PRO A 627 6.91 -29.52 -9.47
N ILE A 628 5.88 -28.81 -9.90
CA ILE A 628 4.99 -28.06 -9.01
C ILE A 628 4.31 -28.94 -7.96
N SER A 629 4.15 -30.24 -8.24
CA SER A 629 3.63 -31.22 -7.28
C SER A 629 4.51 -31.45 -6.05
N GLU A 630 5.77 -30.99 -6.10
CA GLU A 630 6.73 -31.03 -4.99
C GLU A 630 6.74 -29.72 -4.17
N PHE A 631 5.99 -28.74 -4.62
CA PHE A 631 5.80 -27.52 -3.87
C PHE A 631 4.92 -27.83 -2.64
N ASN A 632 5.47 -27.59 -1.45
CA ASN A 632 4.77 -27.79 -0.20
C ASN A 632 4.54 -26.42 0.44
N PRO A 633 3.30 -25.88 0.38
CA PRO A 633 2.99 -24.66 1.07
C PRO A 633 3.07 -24.89 2.59
N VAL A 634 3.99 -24.21 3.26
CA VAL A 634 3.96 -24.08 4.72
C VAL A 634 2.81 -23.14 5.04
N SER A 635 1.82 -23.63 5.78
CA SER A 635 0.50 -23.04 5.97
C SER A 635 0.48 -21.51 6.20
N SER A 636 -0.34 -20.83 5.44
CA SER A 636 -1.18 -19.67 5.77
C SER A 636 -0.70 -18.24 5.64
N ALA A 637 0.38 -17.87 4.98
CA ALA A 637 0.58 -16.47 4.60
C ALA A 637 1.53 -16.33 3.41
N TYR A 638 1.04 -16.61 2.20
CA TYR A 638 1.82 -16.28 1.01
C TYR A 638 1.70 -14.81 0.70
N ARG A 639 2.83 -14.11 0.76
CA ARG A 639 3.01 -12.83 0.07
C ARG A 639 4.06 -13.05 -1.00
N ILE A 640 3.69 -12.88 -2.27
CA ILE A 640 4.70 -12.70 -3.31
C ILE A 640 5.35 -11.36 -3.04
N SER A 641 6.55 -11.38 -2.50
CA SER A 641 7.34 -10.16 -2.36
C SER A 641 7.76 -9.71 -3.75
N SER A 642 7.20 -8.58 -4.20
CA SER A 642 7.65 -7.96 -5.43
C SER A 642 9.11 -7.52 -5.26
N LYS A 643 9.92 -7.93 -6.20
CA LYS A 643 11.33 -7.67 -6.33
C LYS A 643 11.66 -6.18 -6.37
N PRO A 644 12.52 -5.66 -5.49
CA PRO A 644 13.05 -4.33 -5.67
C PRO A 644 14.05 -4.32 -6.85
N GLU A 645 13.85 -3.41 -7.79
CA GLU A 645 14.86 -3.15 -8.80
C GLU A 645 16.01 -2.37 -8.16
N TRP A 646 17.24 -2.86 -8.34
CA TRP A 646 18.44 -2.12 -7.95
C TRP A 646 18.53 -0.81 -8.75
N LYS A 647 18.47 0.32 -8.07
CA LYS A 647 18.56 1.67 -8.65
C LYS A 647 19.98 2.20 -8.66
#